data_135b3446dac118b579f78b97dca5f1cc
#
_entry.id   135b3446dac118b579f78b97dca5f1cc
#
_cell.length_a   1.000
_cell.length_b   1.000
_cell.length_c   1.000
_cell.angle_alpha   90.00
_cell.angle_beta   90.00
_cell.angle_gamma   90.00
#
_symmetry.space_group_name_H-M   'P 1'
#
loop_
_entity.id
_entity.type
_entity.pdbx_description
1 polymer ?
#
loop_
_entity_poly.entity_id
_entity_poly.type
_entity_poly.pdbx_seq_one_letter_code
_entity_poly.pdbx_strand_id
1 'polypeptide(L)'
;MTTQPRKILVTCALPYANGAIHLGHMLEHIQADIWVRFQRMRGNKIHFVCADDAHGTPIMLNADKLGITPEELIAKAKADHVRDFAGFNISFDNYHSTHSEENKQITADIYNKLKAKGFIKTKVISQLFDPEKNMFLPDRFVKGTCPKCKAEDQYGDNCEVCASTYSPMDLINPRSAVSGATPIIKESEHFFFDLPAFEGMLKEWTRSGSLQPEIANKMQEWFESGLQQWDISRDAPYFGFEIPGAKDKFFYVWLDAPIGYMASFKNLCDREGIDFNEFWGENSDAELYHFIGKDIVYFHSLFWPAMLEGSEFRKPTNVFAHGYVTVDGAKMSKSRGTFIQASTYLNHIDPECLRYYYAAKLNDRIEDLDFNLEDFVQRVNTDIVNKLVNLASRNAGFITKRFEGKLADKLEDEALFAEFTAQAEQIAAYYESREYNKAIREIMALTDKANKYIDEKAPWVIAKEEGKDAELQAVCSMGIELFRVLMSYLKPVLPKLAERAEAFLQTELTWNNIAQPLLSHQLTPFKALFSRLEKKQIDAVVEETKALFAEANKATEKTAAKATALSNVEPIADTITIDDFAKIDMRVAKVLKCEAVPESNKLLRFELDLGDHTRQVFSGIKAAYNKPEELEGRFVIVVANLAPRKMKFGVSEGMILSAGTGGSDLFLLSADSGVTAGMQVKKFNI
;
A
#
# COMPACT_ATOMS: atom_id res chain seq x y z
N MET A 1 11.46 40.99 -15.68
CA MET A 1 11.40 41.19 -14.20
C MET A 1 11.76 39.81 -13.62
N THR A 2 12.90 39.67 -12.99
CA THR A 2 13.28 38.45 -12.26
C THR A 2 12.43 38.43 -11.00
N THR A 3 11.29 37.72 -11.04
CA THR A 3 10.55 37.38 -9.81
C THR A 3 11.48 36.59 -8.91
N GLN A 4 11.51 36.89 -7.63
CA GLN A 4 12.29 36.09 -6.66
C GLN A 4 11.83 34.63 -6.75
N PRO A 5 12.76 33.67 -6.65
CA PRO A 5 12.40 32.25 -6.62
C PRO A 5 11.35 31.96 -5.54
N ARG A 6 10.29 31.25 -5.91
CA ARG A 6 9.27 30.79 -4.95
C ARG A 6 9.90 29.78 -3.99
N LYS A 7 9.47 29.79 -2.74
CA LYS A 7 9.82 28.77 -1.74
C LYS A 7 8.66 27.79 -1.66
N ILE A 8 8.92 26.55 -1.96
CA ILE A 8 7.85 25.55 -2.13
C ILE A 8 8.19 24.28 -1.34
N LEU A 9 7.22 23.78 -0.60
CA LEU A 9 7.24 22.46 0.02
C LEU A 9 6.14 21.60 -0.59
N VAL A 10 6.52 20.43 -1.10
CA VAL A 10 5.58 19.47 -1.72
C VAL A 10 5.60 18.18 -0.93
N THR A 11 4.43 17.61 -0.72
CA THR A 11 4.25 16.29 -0.11
C THR A 11 3.28 15.45 -0.92
N CYS A 12 3.41 14.12 -0.81
CA CYS A 12 2.42 13.15 -1.25
C CYS A 12 1.79 12.45 -0.06
N ALA A 13 0.58 11.91 -0.24
CA ALA A 13 -0.03 11.04 0.76
C ALA A 13 0.93 9.92 1.17
N LEU A 14 0.95 9.63 2.45
CA LEU A 14 1.88 8.64 3.01
C LEU A 14 1.38 7.23 2.70
N PRO A 15 2.17 6.40 2.01
CA PRO A 15 1.82 4.99 1.84
C PRO A 15 1.77 4.27 3.17
N TYR A 16 0.77 3.42 3.36
CA TYR A 16 0.63 2.64 4.58
C TYR A 16 1.67 1.51 4.63
N ALA A 17 2.48 1.45 5.68
CA ALA A 17 3.59 0.50 5.83
C ALA A 17 3.14 -0.95 6.09
N ASN A 18 2.05 -1.38 5.48
CA ASN A 18 1.46 -2.72 5.61
C ASN A 18 1.24 -3.42 4.25
N GLY A 19 1.83 -2.90 3.19
CA GLY A 19 1.70 -3.46 1.85
C GLY A 19 2.67 -2.87 0.85
N ALA A 20 2.81 -3.52 -0.30
CA ALA A 20 3.67 -3.05 -1.39
C ALA A 20 3.05 -1.85 -2.13
N ILE A 21 3.89 -1.00 -2.69
CA ILE A 21 3.47 0.04 -3.62
C ILE A 21 2.89 -0.61 -4.88
N HIS A 22 1.79 -0.07 -5.39
CA HIS A 22 1.15 -0.49 -6.63
C HIS A 22 0.95 0.70 -7.58
N LEU A 23 0.53 0.43 -8.82
CA LEU A 23 0.41 1.48 -9.85
C LEU A 23 -0.55 2.61 -9.46
N GLY A 24 -1.55 2.34 -8.60
CA GLY A 24 -2.44 3.38 -8.06
C GLY A 24 -1.70 4.41 -7.20
N HIS A 25 -0.79 3.97 -6.32
CA HIS A 25 0.08 4.87 -5.56
C HIS A 25 1.01 5.65 -6.49
N MET A 26 1.51 4.99 -7.55
CA MET A 26 2.43 5.63 -8.50
C MET A 26 1.79 6.78 -9.27
N LEU A 27 0.45 6.81 -9.45
CA LEU A 27 -0.23 7.93 -10.10
C LEU A 27 0.02 9.25 -9.36
N GLU A 28 -0.15 9.23 -8.05
CA GLU A 28 0.07 10.38 -7.18
C GLU A 28 1.52 10.86 -7.21
N HIS A 29 2.43 9.92 -6.97
CA HIS A 29 3.86 10.24 -6.83
C HIS A 29 4.49 10.70 -8.16
N ILE A 30 4.08 10.11 -9.30
CA ILE A 30 4.49 10.56 -10.63
C ILE A 30 3.94 11.96 -10.93
N GLN A 31 2.67 12.21 -10.61
CA GLN A 31 2.04 13.53 -10.79
C GLN A 31 2.80 14.62 -10.03
N ALA A 32 3.09 14.37 -8.75
CA ALA A 32 3.83 15.30 -7.91
C ALA A 32 5.28 15.50 -8.39
N ASP A 33 5.97 14.40 -8.74
CA ASP A 33 7.36 14.48 -9.21
C ASP A 33 7.51 15.24 -10.52
N ILE A 34 6.58 15.10 -11.46
CA ILE A 34 6.54 15.91 -12.69
C ILE A 34 6.45 17.39 -12.35
N TRP A 35 5.53 17.76 -11.43
CA TRP A 35 5.36 19.14 -11.01
C TRP A 35 6.61 19.69 -10.30
N VAL A 36 7.20 18.91 -9.40
CA VAL A 36 8.43 19.26 -8.69
C VAL A 36 9.60 19.47 -9.64
N ARG A 37 9.81 18.56 -10.61
CA ARG A 37 10.87 18.68 -11.61
C ARG A 37 10.68 19.93 -12.49
N PHE A 38 9.44 20.20 -12.89
CA PHE A 38 9.11 21.41 -13.61
C PHE A 38 9.45 22.67 -12.80
N GLN A 39 9.06 22.74 -11.52
CA GLN A 39 9.36 23.87 -10.65
C GLN A 39 10.87 24.06 -10.43
N ARG A 40 11.63 22.99 -10.29
CA ARG A 40 13.11 23.03 -10.24
C ARG A 40 13.71 23.60 -11.54
N MET A 41 13.19 23.21 -12.70
CA MET A 41 13.61 23.76 -13.99
C MET A 41 13.25 25.23 -14.15
N ARG A 42 12.22 25.73 -13.46
CA ARG A 42 11.86 27.17 -13.41
C ARG A 42 12.73 27.95 -12.41
N GLY A 43 13.63 27.29 -11.68
CA GLY A 43 14.55 27.93 -10.74
C GLY A 43 13.94 28.22 -9.37
N ASN A 44 12.82 27.60 -9.01
CA ASN A 44 12.21 27.75 -7.69
C ASN A 44 12.96 26.93 -6.63
N LYS A 45 12.99 27.43 -5.36
CA LYS A 45 13.49 26.69 -4.21
C LYS A 45 12.41 25.73 -3.74
N ILE A 46 12.57 24.47 -4.01
CA ILE A 46 11.57 23.46 -3.75
C ILE A 46 12.12 22.27 -2.98
N HIS A 47 11.37 21.81 -1.99
CA HIS A 47 11.61 20.58 -1.26
C HIS A 47 10.46 19.62 -1.48
N PHE A 48 10.78 18.35 -1.72
CA PHE A 48 9.83 17.29 -1.96
C PHE A 48 10.04 16.17 -0.95
N VAL A 49 9.11 16.01 -0.01
CA VAL A 49 9.22 15.04 1.08
C VAL A 49 8.02 14.11 1.14
N CYS A 50 8.26 12.89 1.61
CA CYS A 50 7.24 11.90 1.90
C CYS A 50 7.69 11.02 3.07
N ALA A 51 6.82 10.13 3.53
CA ALA A 51 7.11 9.17 4.58
C ALA A 51 6.19 7.95 4.45
N ASP A 52 6.47 6.88 5.21
CA ASP A 52 5.49 5.82 5.44
C ASP A 52 4.56 6.17 6.60
N ASP A 53 3.27 5.88 6.43
CA ASP A 53 2.31 5.79 7.53
C ASP A 53 2.49 4.43 8.23
N ALA A 54 3.05 4.45 9.44
CA ALA A 54 3.66 3.29 10.09
C ALA A 54 2.91 2.79 11.33
N HIS A 55 1.75 3.34 11.69
CA HIS A 55 1.04 3.01 12.91
C HIS A 55 -0.30 2.30 12.68
N GLY A 56 -0.87 1.77 13.76
CA GLY A 56 -2.22 1.22 13.79
C GLY A 56 -2.32 -0.28 14.04
N THR A 57 -3.52 -0.69 14.42
CA THR A 57 -3.86 -2.09 14.70
C THR A 57 -3.54 -3.06 13.53
N PRO A 58 -3.74 -2.72 12.24
CA PRO A 58 -3.43 -3.64 11.15
C PRO A 58 -1.94 -4.00 11.06
N ILE A 59 -1.03 -3.06 11.36
CA ILE A 59 0.42 -3.34 11.39
C ILE A 59 0.75 -4.29 12.53
N MET A 60 0.23 -4.01 13.74
CA MET A 60 0.42 -4.88 14.90
C MET A 60 -0.04 -6.32 14.64
N LEU A 61 -1.26 -6.49 14.11
CA LEU A 61 -1.81 -7.81 13.84
C LEU A 61 -1.11 -8.54 12.68
N ASN A 62 -0.63 -7.81 11.68
CA ASN A 62 0.13 -8.42 10.59
C ASN A 62 1.52 -8.87 11.06
N ALA A 63 2.18 -8.07 11.89
CA ALA A 63 3.45 -8.44 12.51
C ALA A 63 3.31 -9.70 13.39
N ASP A 64 2.28 -9.76 14.24
CA ASP A 64 1.95 -10.94 15.06
C ASP A 64 1.73 -12.19 14.19
N LYS A 65 0.94 -12.07 13.13
CA LYS A 65 0.70 -13.16 12.16
C LYS A 65 1.99 -13.66 11.49
N LEU A 66 2.95 -12.78 11.25
CA LEU A 66 4.23 -13.11 10.62
C LEU A 66 5.28 -13.57 11.65
N GLY A 67 5.00 -13.44 12.95
CA GLY A 67 5.93 -13.79 14.02
C GLY A 67 7.14 -12.85 14.12
N ILE A 68 6.97 -11.58 13.76
CA ILE A 68 7.98 -10.50 13.82
C ILE A 68 7.46 -9.32 14.63
N THR A 69 8.32 -8.36 14.96
CA THR A 69 7.87 -7.14 15.61
C THR A 69 7.24 -6.15 14.61
N PRO A 70 6.37 -5.24 15.06
CA PRO A 70 5.85 -4.17 14.21
C PRO A 70 6.97 -3.32 13.60
N GLU A 71 8.03 -3.04 14.35
CA GLU A 71 9.20 -2.28 13.90
C GLU A 71 9.94 -2.98 12.76
N GLU A 72 10.11 -4.30 12.84
CA GLU A 72 10.70 -5.11 11.75
C GLU A 72 9.82 -5.08 10.48
N LEU A 73 8.49 -5.14 10.66
CA LEU A 73 7.54 -5.07 9.55
C LEU A 73 7.63 -3.74 8.81
N ILE A 74 7.55 -2.61 9.56
CA ILE A 74 7.60 -1.28 8.95
C ILE A 74 8.97 -0.94 8.35
N ALA A 75 10.06 -1.44 8.95
CA ALA A 75 11.41 -1.26 8.41
C ALA A 75 11.55 -1.95 7.04
N LYS A 76 11.02 -3.16 6.91
CA LYS A 76 10.98 -3.88 5.63
C LYS A 76 10.11 -3.17 4.60
N ALA A 77 8.91 -2.74 4.98
CA ALA A 77 8.01 -1.98 4.10
C ALA A 77 8.69 -0.70 3.59
N LYS A 78 9.33 0.07 4.48
CA LYS A 78 10.08 1.28 4.11
C LYS A 78 11.18 1.00 3.08
N ALA A 79 11.97 -0.06 3.28
CA ALA A 79 13.03 -0.43 2.36
C ALA A 79 12.48 -0.76 0.96
N ASP A 80 11.36 -1.49 0.88
CA ASP A 80 10.67 -1.81 -0.37
C ASP A 80 10.09 -0.54 -1.03
N HIS A 81 9.44 0.35 -0.29
CA HIS A 81 8.87 1.59 -0.80
C HIS A 81 9.95 2.52 -1.36
N VAL A 82 11.05 2.73 -0.63
CA VAL A 82 12.19 3.56 -1.10
C VAL A 82 12.77 3.01 -2.38
N ARG A 83 12.98 1.69 -2.47
CA ARG A 83 13.47 1.01 -3.69
C ARG A 83 12.52 1.26 -4.86
N ASP A 84 11.21 1.07 -4.65
CA ASP A 84 10.22 1.16 -5.71
C ASP A 84 10.07 2.61 -6.21
N PHE A 85 10.02 3.61 -5.32
CA PHE A 85 10.00 5.02 -5.71
C PHE A 85 11.27 5.44 -6.45
N ALA A 86 12.43 5.02 -5.98
CA ALA A 86 13.70 5.28 -6.69
C ALA A 86 13.71 4.62 -8.08
N GLY A 87 13.16 3.40 -8.20
CA GLY A 87 13.00 2.70 -9.46
C GLY A 87 12.14 3.47 -10.47
N PHE A 88 11.10 4.17 -10.02
CA PHE A 88 10.27 5.07 -10.85
C PHE A 88 10.83 6.48 -11.01
N ASN A 89 12.06 6.73 -10.57
CA ASN A 89 12.72 8.04 -10.62
C ASN A 89 11.99 9.15 -9.85
N ILE A 90 11.28 8.83 -8.78
CA ILE A 90 10.68 9.83 -7.90
C ILE A 90 11.78 10.54 -7.11
N SER A 91 11.85 11.86 -7.22
CA SER A 91 12.98 12.68 -6.75
C SER A 91 12.74 13.29 -5.35
N PHE A 92 12.35 12.48 -4.36
CA PHE A 92 12.24 12.95 -2.98
C PHE A 92 13.58 13.50 -2.46
N ASP A 93 13.54 14.65 -1.79
CA ASP A 93 14.67 15.17 -0.99
C ASP A 93 14.76 14.42 0.34
N ASN A 94 13.64 13.94 0.86
CA ASN A 94 13.59 13.05 2.02
C ASN A 94 12.39 12.10 1.97
N TYR A 95 12.63 10.83 2.35
CA TYR A 95 11.59 9.82 2.58
C TYR A 95 11.77 9.24 3.97
N HIS A 96 10.78 9.44 4.86
CA HIS A 96 10.91 9.15 6.28
C HIS A 96 9.87 8.10 6.77
N SER A 97 9.44 8.16 8.01
CA SER A 97 8.43 7.31 8.62
C SER A 97 7.68 8.09 9.71
N THR A 98 6.39 7.85 9.87
CA THR A 98 5.65 8.36 11.03
C THR A 98 6.12 7.74 12.34
N HIS A 99 6.70 6.53 12.30
CA HIS A 99 7.38 5.95 13.47
C HIS A 99 8.79 6.49 13.60
N SER A 100 8.90 7.77 14.03
CA SER A 100 10.15 8.49 14.21
C SER A 100 10.09 9.42 15.42
N GLU A 101 11.24 9.81 15.94
CA GLU A 101 11.31 10.72 17.08
C GLU A 101 10.79 12.12 16.72
N GLU A 102 11.07 12.61 15.51
CA GLU A 102 10.55 13.87 15.01
C GLU A 102 9.02 13.87 15.00
N ASN A 103 8.41 12.80 14.49
CA ASN A 103 6.95 12.69 14.44
C ASN A 103 6.35 12.62 15.84
N LYS A 104 6.95 11.87 16.76
CA LYS A 104 6.53 11.77 18.15
C LYS A 104 6.53 13.13 18.85
N GLN A 105 7.62 13.89 18.68
CA GLN A 105 7.78 15.21 19.31
C GLN A 105 6.77 16.22 18.74
N ILE A 106 6.63 16.30 17.42
CA ILE A 106 5.70 17.24 16.78
C ILE A 106 4.23 16.86 17.10
N THR A 107 3.91 15.57 17.12
CA THR A 107 2.57 15.09 17.52
C THR A 107 2.23 15.47 18.95
N ALA A 108 3.17 15.27 19.87
CA ALA A 108 2.98 15.68 21.25
C ALA A 108 2.85 17.21 21.41
N ASP A 109 3.62 18.00 20.64
CA ASP A 109 3.55 19.47 20.68
C ASP A 109 2.19 19.97 20.16
N ILE A 110 1.74 19.47 19.00
CA ILE A 110 0.41 19.80 18.42
C ILE A 110 -0.69 19.43 19.42
N TYR A 111 -0.67 18.21 19.96
CA TYR A 111 -1.67 17.78 20.93
C TYR A 111 -1.70 18.67 22.17
N ASN A 112 -0.53 18.99 22.74
CA ASN A 112 -0.45 19.83 23.95
C ASN A 112 -0.95 21.25 23.67
N LYS A 113 -0.66 21.86 22.53
CA LYS A 113 -1.20 23.16 22.11
C LYS A 113 -2.72 23.12 21.97
N LEU A 114 -3.26 22.12 21.28
CA LEU A 114 -4.70 21.93 21.11
C LEU A 114 -5.40 21.73 22.47
N LYS A 115 -4.80 20.92 23.36
CA LYS A 115 -5.34 20.68 24.71
C LYS A 115 -5.31 21.94 25.57
N ALA A 116 -4.22 22.69 25.55
CA ALA A 116 -4.09 23.95 26.32
C ALA A 116 -5.14 24.99 25.90
N LYS A 117 -5.51 25.02 24.60
CA LYS A 117 -6.56 25.91 24.07
C LYS A 117 -7.99 25.34 24.21
N GLY A 118 -8.15 24.17 24.83
CA GLY A 118 -9.45 23.56 25.08
C GLY A 118 -10.11 22.88 23.88
N PHE A 119 -9.36 22.60 22.81
CA PHE A 119 -9.86 21.88 21.63
C PHE A 119 -9.81 20.35 21.76
N ILE A 120 -9.26 19.83 22.85
CA ILE A 120 -9.33 18.39 23.18
C ILE A 120 -10.37 18.17 24.28
N LYS A 121 -11.34 17.32 23.98
CA LYS A 121 -12.44 16.93 24.90
C LYS A 121 -12.28 15.48 25.29
N THR A 122 -12.84 15.08 26.44
CA THR A 122 -12.90 13.67 26.87
C THR A 122 -14.34 13.21 26.93
N LYS A 123 -14.58 11.96 26.53
CA LYS A 123 -15.89 11.30 26.63
C LYS A 123 -15.70 9.82 26.94
N VAL A 124 -16.59 9.26 27.73
CA VAL A 124 -16.69 7.80 27.88
C VAL A 124 -17.55 7.26 26.73
N ILE A 125 -17.03 6.27 26.03
CA ILE A 125 -17.72 5.59 24.94
C ILE A 125 -17.79 4.08 25.20
N SER A 126 -18.82 3.44 24.67
CA SER A 126 -18.98 1.99 24.72
C SER A 126 -18.51 1.40 23.41
N GLN A 127 -17.65 0.38 23.47
CA GLN A 127 -17.07 -0.30 22.30
C GLN A 127 -17.09 -1.82 22.50
N LEU A 128 -17.00 -2.56 21.40
CA LEU A 128 -16.84 -4.02 21.44
C LEU A 128 -15.39 -4.37 21.80
N PHE A 129 -15.26 -5.31 22.73
CA PHE A 129 -14.00 -5.76 23.31
C PHE A 129 -13.85 -7.27 23.12
N ASP A 130 -12.72 -7.72 22.64
CA ASP A 130 -12.36 -9.13 22.51
C ASP A 130 -11.77 -9.63 23.83
N PRO A 131 -12.46 -10.51 24.57
CA PRO A 131 -11.98 -10.99 25.87
C PRO A 131 -10.79 -11.95 25.77
N GLU A 132 -10.61 -12.64 24.62
CA GLU A 132 -9.49 -13.57 24.41
C GLU A 132 -8.20 -12.85 24.06
N LYS A 133 -8.30 -11.81 23.21
CA LYS A 133 -7.16 -10.98 22.81
C LYS A 133 -6.92 -9.79 23.73
N ASN A 134 -7.83 -9.57 24.68
CA ASN A 134 -7.79 -8.45 25.63
C ASN A 134 -7.61 -7.10 24.92
N MET A 135 -8.40 -6.85 23.86
CA MET A 135 -8.32 -5.63 23.05
C MET A 135 -9.69 -5.12 22.61
N PHE A 136 -9.81 -3.80 22.47
CA PHE A 136 -10.96 -3.19 21.78
C PHE A 136 -10.90 -3.47 20.29
N LEU A 137 -12.06 -3.74 19.70
CA LEU A 137 -12.16 -4.11 18.29
C LEU A 137 -12.51 -2.88 17.43
N PRO A 138 -11.65 -2.47 16.50
CA PRO A 138 -12.04 -1.58 15.42
C PRO A 138 -13.17 -2.17 14.59
N ASP A 139 -13.98 -1.34 13.96
CA ASP A 139 -15.21 -1.75 13.26
C ASP A 139 -14.99 -2.90 12.26
N ARG A 140 -13.89 -2.87 11.50
CA ARG A 140 -13.53 -3.93 10.53
C ARG A 140 -12.95 -5.21 11.16
N PHE A 141 -12.73 -5.21 12.46
CA PHE A 141 -12.35 -6.40 13.22
C PHE A 141 -13.53 -7.06 13.94
N VAL A 142 -14.74 -6.55 13.69
CA VAL A 142 -15.99 -7.18 14.08
C VAL A 142 -16.70 -7.72 12.84
N LYS A 143 -17.19 -8.93 12.89
CA LYS A 143 -18.03 -9.55 11.89
C LYS A 143 -19.33 -10.06 12.50
N GLY A 144 -20.40 -10.07 11.71
CA GLY A 144 -21.69 -10.55 12.16
C GLY A 144 -22.71 -10.56 11.03
N THR A 145 -23.99 -10.73 11.40
CA THR A 145 -25.09 -10.70 10.43
C THR A 145 -25.63 -9.28 10.31
N CYS A 146 -25.79 -8.80 9.08
CA CYS A 146 -26.31 -7.47 8.78
C CYS A 146 -27.68 -7.23 9.43
N PRO A 147 -27.89 -6.14 10.17
CA PRO A 147 -29.16 -5.86 10.83
C PRO A 147 -30.30 -5.61 9.83
N LYS A 148 -29.99 -5.12 8.60
CA LYS A 148 -30.97 -4.79 7.58
C LYS A 148 -31.33 -5.95 6.67
N CYS A 149 -30.36 -6.49 5.91
CA CYS A 149 -30.64 -7.53 4.90
C CYS A 149 -30.41 -8.96 5.39
N LYS A 150 -29.90 -9.16 6.61
CA LYS A 150 -29.61 -10.47 7.21
C LYS A 150 -28.50 -11.26 6.52
N ALA A 151 -27.72 -10.64 5.68
CA ALA A 151 -26.52 -11.27 5.11
C ALA A 151 -25.51 -11.58 6.22
N GLU A 152 -24.99 -12.80 6.21
CA GLU A 152 -24.02 -13.27 7.20
C GLU A 152 -22.60 -12.74 6.88
N ASP A 153 -21.70 -12.83 7.85
CA ASP A 153 -20.25 -12.51 7.73
C ASP A 153 -19.93 -11.08 7.26
N GLN A 154 -20.79 -10.11 7.63
CA GLN A 154 -20.58 -8.70 7.27
C GLN A 154 -19.72 -7.98 8.30
N TYR A 155 -18.92 -6.99 7.86
CA TYR A 155 -18.09 -6.17 8.73
C TYR A 155 -18.90 -5.17 9.58
N GLY A 156 -18.30 -4.65 10.65
CA GLY A 156 -18.95 -3.78 11.61
C GLY A 156 -19.25 -2.36 11.14
N ASP A 157 -18.73 -1.94 10.01
CA ASP A 157 -18.92 -0.60 9.46
C ASP A 157 -20.00 -0.55 8.36
N ASN A 158 -20.10 -1.61 7.54
CA ASN A 158 -21.05 -1.64 6.41
C ASN A 158 -21.34 -3.07 5.94
N CYS A 159 -22.46 -3.22 5.25
CA CYS A 159 -22.84 -4.47 4.59
C CYS A 159 -22.36 -4.48 3.12
N GLU A 160 -21.56 -5.46 2.76
CA GLU A 160 -21.08 -5.63 1.38
C GLU A 160 -22.19 -6.06 0.40
N VAL A 161 -23.32 -6.61 0.92
CA VAL A 161 -24.44 -7.09 0.11
C VAL A 161 -25.46 -5.99 -0.18
N CYS A 162 -25.87 -5.22 0.82
CA CYS A 162 -26.90 -4.18 0.67
C CYS A 162 -26.38 -2.74 0.82
N ALA A 163 -25.07 -2.57 0.97
CA ALA A 163 -24.37 -1.28 1.11
C ALA A 163 -24.87 -0.38 2.26
N SER A 164 -25.63 -0.94 3.22
CA SER A 164 -26.07 -0.16 4.39
C SER A 164 -24.95 -0.01 5.41
N THR A 165 -24.82 1.18 5.99
CA THR A 165 -23.95 1.49 7.12
C THR A 165 -24.67 1.28 8.45
N TYR A 166 -23.93 0.91 9.48
CA TYR A 166 -24.42 0.67 10.85
C TYR A 166 -23.25 0.72 11.84
N SER A 167 -23.55 0.75 13.14
CA SER A 167 -22.53 0.57 14.18
C SER A 167 -22.17 -0.93 14.33
N PRO A 168 -20.92 -1.28 14.69
CA PRO A 168 -20.56 -2.66 15.02
C PRO A 168 -21.47 -3.29 16.09
N MET A 169 -22.01 -2.46 16.99
CA MET A 169 -22.95 -2.90 18.05
C MET A 169 -24.34 -3.28 17.52
N ASP A 170 -24.69 -2.88 16.30
CA ASP A 170 -25.97 -3.21 15.67
C ASP A 170 -25.94 -4.58 14.96
N LEU A 171 -24.74 -5.17 14.76
CA LEU A 171 -24.60 -6.48 14.14
C LEU A 171 -25.31 -7.56 14.98
N ILE A 172 -25.97 -8.47 14.29
CA ILE A 172 -26.57 -9.65 14.92
C ILE A 172 -25.47 -10.73 15.03
N ASN A 173 -25.35 -11.33 16.22
CA ASN A 173 -24.32 -12.32 16.54
C ASN A 173 -22.91 -11.82 16.18
N PRO A 174 -22.46 -10.69 16.73
CA PRO A 174 -21.13 -10.17 16.44
C PRO A 174 -20.05 -11.14 16.96
N ARG A 175 -18.97 -11.27 16.19
CA ARG A 175 -17.77 -12.03 16.57
C ARG A 175 -16.51 -11.23 16.23
N SER A 176 -15.48 -11.46 17.03
CA SER A 176 -14.16 -10.93 16.72
C SER A 176 -13.62 -11.57 15.43
N ALA A 177 -13.18 -10.77 14.49
CA ALA A 177 -12.47 -11.26 13.29
C ALA A 177 -11.02 -11.68 13.60
N VAL A 178 -10.55 -11.41 14.84
CA VAL A 178 -9.18 -11.72 15.29
C VAL A 178 -9.12 -13.07 15.99
N SER A 179 -10.01 -13.32 16.96
CA SER A 179 -10.03 -14.56 17.75
C SER A 179 -11.19 -15.49 17.42
N GLY A 180 -12.28 -14.96 16.85
CA GLY A 180 -13.55 -15.67 16.69
C GLY A 180 -14.46 -15.57 17.92
N ALA A 181 -13.98 -15.05 19.06
CA ALA A 181 -14.74 -14.91 20.29
C ALA A 181 -15.95 -13.98 20.13
N THR A 182 -16.99 -14.19 20.93
CA THR A 182 -18.10 -13.24 21.06
C THR A 182 -17.62 -12.03 21.86
N PRO A 183 -17.62 -10.83 21.25
CA PRO A 183 -17.15 -9.63 21.94
C PRO A 183 -18.14 -9.20 23.04
N ILE A 184 -17.59 -8.55 24.05
CA ILE A 184 -18.38 -7.92 25.13
C ILE A 184 -18.36 -6.41 24.97
N ILE A 185 -19.37 -5.71 25.46
CA ILE A 185 -19.39 -4.25 25.51
C ILE A 185 -18.58 -3.80 26.73
N LYS A 186 -17.65 -2.86 26.49
CA LYS A 186 -16.82 -2.27 27.52
C LYS A 186 -16.73 -0.77 27.32
N GLU A 187 -16.75 -0.02 28.41
CA GLU A 187 -16.60 1.44 28.40
C GLU A 187 -15.13 1.84 28.50
N SER A 188 -14.77 2.89 27.79
CA SER A 188 -13.45 3.50 27.84
C SER A 188 -13.54 5.02 27.68
N GLU A 189 -12.68 5.76 28.39
CA GLU A 189 -12.56 7.19 28.20
C GLU A 189 -11.70 7.46 26.94
N HIS A 190 -12.21 8.26 26.03
CA HIS A 190 -11.55 8.64 24.78
C HIS A 190 -11.36 10.14 24.67
N PHE A 191 -10.34 10.53 23.91
CA PHE A 191 -10.00 11.92 23.59
C PHE A 191 -10.54 12.29 22.22
N PHE A 192 -11.19 13.45 22.14
CA PHE A 192 -11.82 13.95 20.93
C PHE A 192 -11.27 15.32 20.55
N PHE A 193 -10.92 15.48 19.28
CA PHE A 193 -10.62 16.78 18.71
C PHE A 193 -11.93 17.51 18.37
N ASP A 194 -12.07 18.75 18.83
CA ASP A 194 -13.29 19.58 18.69
C ASP A 194 -13.34 20.27 17.33
N LEU A 195 -13.47 19.47 16.26
CA LEU A 195 -13.53 19.97 14.88
C LEU A 195 -14.61 21.03 14.66
N PRO A 196 -15.82 20.96 15.26
CA PRO A 196 -16.83 22.01 15.14
C PRO A 196 -16.36 23.42 15.53
N ALA A 197 -15.40 23.54 16.45
CA ALA A 197 -14.85 24.83 16.84
C ALA A 197 -14.12 25.58 15.70
N PHE A 198 -13.76 24.86 14.65
CA PHE A 198 -13.05 25.41 13.48
C PHE A 198 -13.95 25.63 12.26
N GLU A 199 -15.27 25.43 12.35
CA GLU A 199 -16.18 25.45 11.23
C GLU A 199 -16.11 26.77 10.43
N GLY A 200 -16.04 27.93 11.12
CA GLY A 200 -15.93 29.23 10.48
C GLY A 200 -14.68 29.37 9.63
N MET A 201 -13.52 29.03 10.19
CA MET A 201 -12.22 29.05 9.48
C MET A 201 -12.22 28.06 8.31
N LEU A 202 -12.75 26.86 8.50
CA LEU A 202 -12.81 25.83 7.45
C LEU A 202 -13.70 26.24 6.28
N LYS A 203 -14.85 26.88 6.54
CA LYS A 203 -15.74 27.41 5.48
C LYS A 203 -15.03 28.48 4.63
N GLU A 204 -14.22 29.33 5.26
CA GLU A 204 -13.44 30.34 4.55
C GLU A 204 -12.30 29.69 3.76
N TRP A 205 -11.47 28.86 4.41
CA TRP A 205 -10.30 28.26 3.80
C TRP A 205 -10.65 27.32 2.64
N THR A 206 -11.68 26.47 2.76
CA THR A 206 -12.09 25.55 1.68
C THR A 206 -12.57 26.27 0.41
N ARG A 207 -12.93 27.56 0.51
CA ARG A 207 -13.37 28.40 -0.62
C ARG A 207 -12.35 29.46 -1.05
N SER A 208 -11.17 29.48 -0.43
CA SER A 208 -10.11 30.44 -0.76
C SER A 208 -9.36 30.13 -2.06
N GLY A 209 -9.67 29.03 -2.75
CA GLY A 209 -8.91 28.49 -3.87
C GLY A 209 -7.89 27.43 -3.46
N SER A 210 -7.84 27.06 -2.19
CA SER A 210 -6.94 26.03 -1.68
C SER A 210 -7.35 24.60 -2.08
N LEU A 211 -8.58 24.42 -2.56
CA LEU A 211 -9.13 23.15 -3.02
C LEU A 211 -9.64 23.25 -4.46
N GLN A 212 -9.63 22.13 -5.17
CA GLN A 212 -10.32 22.00 -6.45
C GLN A 212 -11.83 22.24 -6.26
N PRO A 213 -12.54 22.82 -7.24
CA PRO A 213 -13.95 23.17 -7.10
C PRO A 213 -14.85 22.02 -6.68
N GLU A 214 -14.59 20.81 -7.19
CA GLU A 214 -15.35 19.60 -6.87
C GLU A 214 -15.22 19.23 -5.38
N ILE A 215 -14.00 19.36 -4.82
CA ILE A 215 -13.73 19.12 -3.40
C ILE A 215 -14.40 20.20 -2.54
N ALA A 216 -14.22 21.48 -2.90
CA ALA A 216 -14.82 22.57 -2.15
C ALA A 216 -16.35 22.43 -2.07
N ASN A 217 -17.00 22.01 -3.17
CA ASN A 217 -18.43 21.73 -3.20
C ASN A 217 -18.78 20.51 -2.32
N LYS A 218 -17.97 19.44 -2.33
CA LYS A 218 -18.18 18.28 -1.47
C LYS A 218 -18.05 18.62 0.02
N MET A 219 -17.14 19.52 0.39
CA MET A 219 -17.00 19.96 1.80
C MET A 219 -18.26 20.71 2.27
N GLN A 220 -19.01 21.37 1.40
CA GLN A 220 -20.27 22.01 1.76
C GLN A 220 -21.30 21.04 2.33
N GLU A 221 -21.38 19.82 1.80
CA GLU A 221 -22.29 18.77 2.31
C GLU A 221 -21.96 18.41 3.78
N TRP A 222 -20.67 18.40 4.14
CA TRP A 222 -20.24 18.15 5.51
C TRP A 222 -20.59 19.29 6.46
N PHE A 223 -20.48 20.53 6.01
CA PHE A 223 -20.92 21.68 6.83
C PHE A 223 -22.42 21.71 7.02
N GLU A 224 -23.21 21.32 6.03
CA GLU A 224 -24.67 21.27 6.11
C GLU A 224 -25.17 20.14 7.04
N SER A 225 -24.46 19.01 7.06
CA SER A 225 -24.73 17.89 7.98
C SER A 225 -24.25 18.15 9.41
N GLY A 226 -23.43 19.18 9.62
CA GLY A 226 -22.81 19.55 10.89
C GLY A 226 -21.55 18.73 11.20
N LEU A 227 -20.44 19.42 11.41
CA LEU A 227 -19.17 18.80 11.78
C LEU A 227 -19.28 18.12 13.16
N GLN A 228 -18.65 16.98 13.30
CA GLN A 228 -18.63 16.19 14.53
C GLN A 228 -17.24 16.21 15.17
N GLN A 229 -17.21 16.04 16.51
CA GLN A 229 -15.95 15.82 17.21
C GLN A 229 -15.34 14.49 16.78
N TRP A 230 -14.03 14.47 16.60
CA TRP A 230 -13.30 13.34 16.08
C TRP A 230 -12.52 12.61 17.17
N ASP A 231 -12.72 11.31 17.32
CA ASP A 231 -12.00 10.45 18.25
C ASP A 231 -10.55 10.25 17.78
N ILE A 232 -9.62 10.79 18.56
CA ILE A 232 -8.17 10.80 18.29
C ILE A 232 -7.41 9.80 19.16
N SER A 233 -8.08 8.95 19.91
CA SER A 233 -7.43 8.01 20.83
C SER A 233 -7.75 6.56 20.54
N ARG A 234 -6.85 5.68 20.96
CA ARG A 234 -7.03 4.22 20.93
C ARG A 234 -6.52 3.63 22.25
N ASP A 235 -7.18 2.56 22.71
CA ASP A 235 -6.75 1.80 23.87
C ASP A 235 -5.65 0.79 23.55
N ALA A 236 -4.86 0.44 24.54
CA ALA A 236 -3.90 -0.67 24.46
C ALA A 236 -4.64 -2.02 24.25
N PRO A 237 -4.05 -2.99 23.51
CA PRO A 237 -2.77 -2.89 22.79
C PRO A 237 -2.94 -2.14 21.44
N TYR A 238 -2.04 -1.25 21.15
CA TYR A 238 -2.02 -0.49 19.90
C TYR A 238 -0.59 -0.12 19.52
N PHE A 239 -0.22 -0.23 18.25
CA PHE A 239 1.08 0.20 17.76
C PHE A 239 1.00 1.66 17.31
N GLY A 240 1.62 2.56 18.07
CA GLY A 240 1.60 4.01 17.87
C GLY A 240 2.23 4.74 19.05
N PHE A 241 2.10 6.07 19.09
CA PHE A 241 2.59 6.87 20.18
C PHE A 241 1.56 7.01 21.30
N GLU A 242 2.03 6.85 22.54
CA GLU A 242 1.19 7.07 23.72
C GLU A 242 0.86 8.56 23.89
N ILE A 243 -0.38 8.85 24.26
CA ILE A 243 -0.87 10.23 24.47
C ILE A 243 -0.22 10.80 25.73
N PRO A 244 0.41 12.00 25.70
CA PRO A 244 1.04 12.60 26.86
C PRO A 244 0.09 12.73 28.07
N GLY A 245 0.48 12.08 29.17
CA GLY A 245 -0.29 12.11 30.43
C GLY A 245 -1.52 11.19 30.47
N ALA A 246 -1.68 10.28 29.51
CA ALA A 246 -2.77 9.31 29.48
C ALA A 246 -2.19 7.90 29.26
N LYS A 247 -1.93 7.19 30.37
CA LYS A 247 -1.36 5.84 30.33
C LYS A 247 -2.25 4.87 29.57
N ASP A 248 -1.64 3.99 28.76
CA ASP A 248 -2.32 2.96 27.95
C ASP A 248 -3.30 3.54 26.91
N LYS A 249 -3.14 4.84 26.55
CA LYS A 249 -3.88 5.53 25.50
C LYS A 249 -2.93 5.99 24.41
N PHE A 250 -3.27 5.69 23.18
CA PHE A 250 -2.42 5.95 22.00
C PHE A 250 -3.12 6.91 21.05
N PHE A 251 -2.35 7.69 20.30
CA PHE A 251 -2.91 8.48 19.22
C PHE A 251 -3.45 7.58 18.12
N TYR A 252 -4.63 7.92 17.63
CA TYR A 252 -5.16 7.29 16.43
C TYR A 252 -4.32 7.66 15.22
N VAL A 253 -4.00 6.68 14.37
CA VAL A 253 -3.11 6.83 13.21
C VAL A 253 -3.43 8.03 12.31
N TRP A 254 -4.69 8.40 12.14
CA TRP A 254 -5.08 9.55 11.33
C TRP A 254 -4.79 10.91 11.98
N LEU A 255 -4.43 10.95 13.26
CA LEU A 255 -3.93 12.16 13.89
C LEU A 255 -2.44 12.35 13.57
N ASP A 256 -1.62 11.32 13.72
CA ASP A 256 -0.17 11.43 13.57
C ASP A 256 0.33 11.20 12.13
N ALA A 257 -0.47 10.58 11.26
CA ALA A 257 -0.13 10.38 9.86
C ALA A 257 0.16 11.69 9.11
N PRO A 258 -0.72 12.71 9.06
CA PRO A 258 -0.42 13.95 8.35
C PRO A 258 0.72 14.75 9.00
N ILE A 259 1.01 14.55 10.30
CA ILE A 259 2.17 15.12 10.96
C ILE A 259 3.47 14.54 10.41
N GLY A 260 3.42 13.34 9.81
CA GLY A 260 4.52 12.72 9.08
C GLY A 260 5.11 13.60 7.95
N TYR A 261 4.31 14.49 7.34
CA TYR A 261 4.81 15.51 6.40
C TYR A 261 5.78 16.46 7.08
N MET A 262 5.41 16.93 8.27
CA MET A 262 6.25 17.82 9.08
C MET A 262 7.50 17.09 9.58
N ALA A 263 7.34 15.85 10.03
CA ALA A 263 8.44 15.02 10.55
C ALA A 263 9.48 14.73 9.47
N SER A 264 9.04 14.36 8.26
CA SER A 264 9.95 14.14 7.14
C SER A 264 10.69 15.42 6.75
N PHE A 265 10.00 16.56 6.71
CA PHE A 265 10.65 17.84 6.43
C PHE A 265 11.58 18.27 7.58
N LYS A 266 11.19 18.04 8.85
CA LYS A 266 12.06 18.33 10.01
C LYS A 266 13.37 17.55 9.97
N ASN A 267 13.31 16.25 9.65
CA ASN A 267 14.46 15.40 9.46
C ASN A 267 15.39 15.93 8.33
N LEU A 268 14.82 16.41 7.22
CA LEU A 268 15.58 17.07 6.16
C LEU A 268 16.23 18.36 6.67
N CYS A 269 15.47 19.20 7.39
CA CYS A 269 15.96 20.45 7.94
C CYS A 269 17.17 20.25 8.88
N ASP A 270 17.09 19.27 9.77
CA ASP A 270 18.15 18.96 10.72
C ASP A 270 19.43 18.47 10.04
N ARG A 271 19.29 17.72 8.94
CA ARG A 271 20.41 17.22 8.15
C ARG A 271 21.07 18.31 7.31
N GLU A 272 20.30 19.25 6.75
CA GLU A 272 20.78 20.23 5.75
C GLU A 272 20.87 21.66 6.28
N GLY A 273 20.49 21.90 7.54
CA GLY A 273 20.55 23.24 8.15
C GLY A 273 19.47 24.18 7.61
N ILE A 274 18.32 23.66 7.22
CA ILE A 274 17.17 24.43 6.74
C ILE A 274 16.34 24.87 7.95
N ASP A 275 15.83 26.11 7.96
CA ASP A 275 14.89 26.54 8.98
C ASP A 275 13.50 25.94 8.73
N PHE A 276 13.05 25.07 9.63
CA PHE A 276 11.75 24.45 9.60
C PHE A 276 10.59 25.49 9.56
N ASN A 277 10.74 26.57 10.32
CA ASN A 277 9.71 27.61 10.42
C ASN A 277 9.63 28.48 9.16
N GLU A 278 10.67 28.49 8.31
CA GLU A 278 10.59 29.14 6.99
C GLU A 278 9.45 28.54 6.11
N PHE A 279 9.07 27.27 6.36
CA PHE A 279 8.03 26.57 5.59
C PHE A 279 6.76 26.29 6.40
N TRP A 280 6.87 25.89 7.68
CA TRP A 280 5.74 25.50 8.51
C TRP A 280 5.26 26.56 9.51
N GLY A 281 6.02 27.63 9.72
CA GLY A 281 5.63 28.71 10.64
C GLY A 281 4.30 29.34 10.22
N GLU A 282 3.48 29.77 11.19
CA GLU A 282 2.15 30.36 10.99
C GLU A 282 2.15 31.49 9.94
N ASN A 283 3.18 32.35 9.98
CA ASN A 283 3.33 33.53 9.11
C ASN A 283 4.31 33.28 7.94
N SER A 284 4.59 32.03 7.59
CA SER A 284 5.48 31.68 6.48
C SER A 284 4.92 32.16 5.14
N ASP A 285 5.79 32.73 4.29
CA ASP A 285 5.51 33.11 2.90
C ASP A 285 5.77 31.98 1.90
N ALA A 286 6.28 30.83 2.37
CA ALA A 286 6.48 29.65 1.54
C ALA A 286 5.14 29.05 1.10
N GLU A 287 5.14 28.32 0.01
CA GLU A 287 3.97 27.62 -0.51
C GLU A 287 4.02 26.13 -0.07
N LEU A 288 2.89 25.58 0.36
CA LEU A 288 2.76 24.19 0.79
C LEU A 288 1.72 23.46 -0.05
N TYR A 289 2.12 22.41 -0.73
CA TYR A 289 1.27 21.62 -1.61
C TYR A 289 1.20 20.17 -1.17
N HIS A 290 -0.02 19.66 -1.03
CA HIS A 290 -0.28 18.24 -0.78
C HIS A 290 -0.89 17.60 -2.03
N PHE A 291 -0.28 16.52 -2.54
CA PHE A 291 -0.85 15.64 -3.55
C PHE A 291 -1.45 14.42 -2.86
N ILE A 292 -2.73 14.11 -3.13
CA ILE A 292 -3.47 13.07 -2.41
C ILE A 292 -4.45 12.30 -3.31
N GLY A 293 -4.81 11.08 -2.93
CA GLY A 293 -5.96 10.39 -3.50
C GLY A 293 -7.30 10.97 -3.02
N LYS A 294 -8.34 10.85 -3.82
CA LYS A 294 -9.69 11.36 -3.48
C LYS A 294 -10.32 10.73 -2.22
N ASP A 295 -9.85 9.58 -1.80
CA ASP A 295 -10.33 8.83 -0.62
C ASP A 295 -9.96 9.48 0.71
N ILE A 296 -8.91 10.29 0.75
CA ILE A 296 -8.42 10.96 1.97
C ILE A 296 -8.66 12.49 1.96
N VAL A 297 -9.47 12.97 1.00
CA VAL A 297 -9.81 14.40 0.88
C VAL A 297 -10.43 14.95 2.16
N TYR A 298 -11.30 14.19 2.82
CA TYR A 298 -11.97 14.60 4.05
C TYR A 298 -10.96 14.98 5.16
N PHE A 299 -9.94 14.14 5.38
CA PHE A 299 -8.91 14.39 6.37
C PHE A 299 -8.04 15.60 6.03
N HIS A 300 -7.66 15.77 4.78
CA HIS A 300 -6.80 16.86 4.33
C HIS A 300 -7.53 18.20 4.15
N SER A 301 -8.86 18.16 4.02
CA SER A 301 -9.66 19.39 3.81
C SER A 301 -10.36 19.91 5.06
N LEU A 302 -10.51 19.09 6.11
CA LEU A 302 -11.17 19.46 7.36
C LEU A 302 -10.25 19.28 8.58
N PHE A 303 -9.81 18.04 8.89
CA PHE A 303 -9.03 17.77 10.11
C PHE A 303 -7.66 18.42 10.08
N TRP A 304 -6.90 18.19 9.03
CA TRP A 304 -5.53 18.66 8.93
C TRP A 304 -5.42 20.20 9.01
N PRO A 305 -6.17 21.00 8.24
CA PRO A 305 -6.13 22.46 8.36
C PRO A 305 -6.64 22.95 9.72
N ALA A 306 -7.61 22.27 10.35
CA ALA A 306 -8.06 22.62 11.70
C ALA A 306 -7.00 22.35 12.77
N MET A 307 -6.29 21.23 12.67
CA MET A 307 -5.17 20.91 13.57
C MET A 307 -4.04 21.93 13.43
N LEU A 308 -3.68 22.29 12.21
CA LEU A 308 -2.64 23.30 11.93
C LEU A 308 -3.04 24.68 12.49
N GLU A 309 -4.25 25.15 12.23
CA GLU A 309 -4.79 26.41 12.77
C GLU A 309 -4.73 26.42 14.31
N GLY A 310 -5.26 25.37 14.94
CA GLY A 310 -5.31 25.27 16.38
C GLY A 310 -3.93 25.19 17.06
N SER A 311 -2.92 24.69 16.34
CA SER A 311 -1.54 24.53 16.82
C SER A 311 -0.56 25.59 16.30
N GLU A 312 -1.05 26.66 15.65
CA GLU A 312 -0.25 27.80 15.18
C GLU A 312 0.79 27.43 14.11
N PHE A 313 0.37 26.57 13.20
CA PHE A 313 1.10 26.28 11.97
C PHE A 313 0.33 26.78 10.75
N ARG A 314 1.07 27.03 9.66
CA ARG A 314 0.43 27.43 8.40
C ARG A 314 -0.40 26.30 7.79
N LYS A 315 -1.53 26.65 7.20
CA LYS A 315 -2.35 25.72 6.39
C LYS A 315 -1.75 25.51 4.99
N PRO A 316 -2.08 24.40 4.32
CA PRO A 316 -1.67 24.20 2.93
C PRO A 316 -2.11 25.33 2.01
N THR A 317 -1.25 25.69 1.06
CA THR A 317 -1.60 26.58 -0.04
C THR A 317 -2.64 25.92 -0.93
N ASN A 318 -2.37 24.65 -1.34
CA ASN A 318 -3.34 23.85 -2.05
C ASN A 318 -3.24 22.37 -1.65
N VAL A 319 -4.38 21.71 -1.72
CA VAL A 319 -4.50 20.23 -1.67
C VAL A 319 -5.01 19.80 -3.04
N PHE A 320 -4.21 19.00 -3.74
CA PHE A 320 -4.50 18.48 -5.07
C PHE A 320 -4.88 17.01 -4.99
N ALA A 321 -6.14 16.71 -5.28
CA ALA A 321 -6.63 15.35 -5.30
C ALA A 321 -6.75 14.81 -6.73
N HIS A 322 -6.52 13.50 -6.85
CA HIS A 322 -6.74 12.75 -8.09
C HIS A 322 -7.73 11.60 -7.87
N GLY A 323 -8.27 11.06 -8.97
CA GLY A 323 -9.14 9.89 -8.97
C GLY A 323 -8.36 8.58 -8.80
N TYR A 324 -9.06 7.46 -8.84
CA TYR A 324 -8.45 6.12 -8.77
C TYR A 324 -7.87 5.69 -10.12
N VAL A 325 -6.98 4.71 -10.07
CA VAL A 325 -6.55 3.98 -11.27
C VAL A 325 -7.43 2.76 -11.46
N THR A 326 -8.05 2.65 -12.65
CA THR A 326 -8.66 1.41 -13.15
C THR A 326 -7.72 0.76 -14.16
N VAL A 327 -7.92 -0.53 -14.46
CA VAL A 327 -7.17 -1.25 -15.47
C VAL A 327 -8.17 -1.91 -16.43
N ASP A 328 -8.09 -1.55 -17.71
CA ASP A 328 -9.02 -1.98 -18.75
C ASP A 328 -10.50 -1.81 -18.33
N GLY A 329 -10.84 -0.61 -17.85
CA GLY A 329 -12.19 -0.21 -17.46
C GLY A 329 -12.70 -0.82 -16.14
N ALA A 330 -11.88 -1.53 -15.39
CA ALA A 330 -12.29 -2.19 -14.16
C ALA A 330 -11.35 -1.90 -12.98
N LYS A 331 -11.87 -2.00 -11.74
CA LYS A 331 -11.03 -1.92 -10.54
C LYS A 331 -9.88 -2.92 -10.62
N MET A 332 -8.70 -2.55 -10.12
CA MET A 332 -7.56 -3.45 -9.98
C MET A 332 -7.96 -4.71 -9.22
N SER A 333 -7.54 -5.88 -9.72
CA SER A 333 -7.91 -7.19 -9.18
C SER A 333 -6.70 -8.12 -9.12
N LYS A 334 -6.50 -8.73 -7.95
CA LYS A 334 -5.44 -9.71 -7.72
C LYS A 334 -5.63 -10.97 -8.59
N SER A 335 -6.84 -11.50 -8.66
CA SER A 335 -7.17 -12.72 -9.43
C SER A 335 -7.03 -12.54 -10.94
N ARG A 336 -7.29 -11.32 -11.45
CA ARG A 336 -7.10 -10.99 -12.89
C ARG A 336 -5.66 -10.61 -13.23
N GLY A 337 -4.76 -10.48 -12.25
CA GLY A 337 -3.39 -10.01 -12.47
C GLY A 337 -3.30 -8.52 -12.79
N THR A 338 -4.32 -7.73 -12.48
CA THR A 338 -4.38 -6.29 -12.74
C THR A 338 -4.08 -5.43 -11.50
N PHE A 339 -3.85 -6.06 -10.34
CA PHE A 339 -3.32 -5.40 -9.14
C PHE A 339 -1.79 -5.38 -9.19
N ILE A 340 -1.25 -4.59 -10.11
CA ILE A 340 0.19 -4.59 -10.44
C ILE A 340 0.96 -3.85 -9.36
N GLN A 341 1.93 -4.55 -8.74
CA GLN A 341 2.87 -3.92 -7.81
C GLN A 341 3.95 -3.16 -8.59
N ALA A 342 4.48 -2.10 -7.96
CA ALA A 342 5.54 -1.28 -8.54
C ALA A 342 6.80 -2.12 -8.88
N SER A 343 7.22 -2.99 -7.96
CA SER A 343 8.35 -3.90 -8.18
C SER A 343 8.14 -4.84 -9.37
N THR A 344 6.95 -5.45 -9.48
CA THR A 344 6.60 -6.32 -10.62
C THR A 344 6.65 -5.57 -11.95
N TYR A 345 6.15 -4.33 -11.99
CA TYR A 345 6.25 -3.50 -13.19
C TYR A 345 7.71 -3.25 -13.56
N LEU A 346 8.55 -2.85 -12.59
CA LEU A 346 9.97 -2.53 -12.79
C LEU A 346 10.81 -3.72 -13.25
N ASN A 347 10.40 -4.97 -12.96
CA ASN A 347 11.08 -6.16 -13.45
C ASN A 347 11.01 -6.32 -14.98
N HIS A 348 10.03 -5.70 -15.66
CA HIS A 348 9.75 -5.96 -17.06
C HIS A 348 9.72 -4.72 -17.95
N ILE A 349 9.39 -3.54 -17.39
CA ILE A 349 9.08 -2.34 -18.19
C ILE A 349 9.88 -1.14 -17.66
N ASP A 350 10.42 -0.35 -18.59
CA ASP A 350 11.07 0.93 -18.27
C ASP A 350 10.04 1.86 -17.57
N PRO A 351 10.36 2.39 -16.38
CA PRO A 351 9.46 3.25 -15.60
C PRO A 351 9.00 4.49 -16.37
N GLU A 352 9.80 4.99 -17.33
CA GLU A 352 9.44 6.16 -18.12
C GLU A 352 8.25 5.92 -19.05
N CYS A 353 7.97 4.67 -19.42
CA CYS A 353 6.75 4.33 -20.14
C CYS A 353 5.51 4.69 -19.34
N LEU A 354 5.46 4.35 -18.04
CA LEU A 354 4.33 4.67 -17.16
C LEU A 354 4.24 6.16 -16.88
N ARG A 355 5.37 6.83 -16.62
CA ARG A 355 5.43 8.27 -16.40
C ARG A 355 4.85 9.03 -17.57
N TYR A 356 5.22 8.67 -18.80
CA TYR A 356 4.68 9.27 -20.02
C TYR A 356 3.17 9.02 -20.17
N TYR A 357 2.74 7.76 -19.98
CA TYR A 357 1.34 7.41 -20.13
C TYR A 357 0.44 8.15 -19.12
N TYR A 358 0.86 8.21 -17.86
CA TYR A 358 0.14 8.97 -16.86
C TYR A 358 0.09 10.46 -17.20
N ALA A 359 1.22 11.06 -17.58
CA ALA A 359 1.25 12.47 -18.00
C ALA A 359 0.31 12.74 -19.19
N ALA A 360 0.23 11.81 -20.16
CA ALA A 360 -0.64 11.95 -21.33
C ALA A 360 -2.15 11.86 -21.00
N LYS A 361 -2.52 11.36 -19.81
CA LYS A 361 -3.92 11.23 -19.35
C LYS A 361 -4.28 12.22 -18.24
N LEU A 362 -3.33 12.57 -17.38
CA LEU A 362 -3.56 13.41 -16.20
C LEU A 362 -3.99 14.84 -16.55
N ASN A 363 -4.99 15.32 -15.83
CA ASN A 363 -5.47 16.68 -15.84
C ASN A 363 -5.62 17.20 -14.40
N ASP A 364 -6.14 18.42 -14.23
CA ASP A 364 -6.35 19.08 -12.94
C ASP A 364 -7.65 18.65 -12.21
N ARG A 365 -8.41 17.69 -12.77
CA ARG A 365 -9.69 17.20 -12.24
C ARG A 365 -9.55 15.90 -11.44
N ILE A 366 -10.62 15.59 -10.70
CA ILE A 366 -10.69 14.37 -9.87
C ILE A 366 -11.38 13.24 -10.66
N GLU A 367 -10.84 12.92 -11.82
CA GLU A 367 -11.35 11.84 -12.67
C GLU A 367 -10.54 10.57 -12.46
N ASP A 368 -11.22 9.40 -12.52
CA ASP A 368 -10.52 8.12 -12.49
C ASP A 368 -9.74 7.92 -13.79
N LEU A 369 -8.50 7.47 -13.68
CA LEU A 369 -7.63 7.22 -14.81
C LEU A 369 -7.69 5.74 -15.19
N ASP A 370 -8.09 5.44 -16.42
CA ASP A 370 -8.03 4.09 -16.94
C ASP A 370 -6.67 3.78 -17.55
N PHE A 371 -5.96 2.81 -16.94
CA PHE A 371 -4.74 2.24 -17.47
C PHE A 371 -5.10 1.11 -18.44
N ASN A 372 -5.39 1.49 -19.70
CA ASN A 372 -5.65 0.54 -20.76
C ASN A 372 -4.34 0.01 -21.33
N LEU A 373 -4.12 -1.30 -21.24
CA LEU A 373 -2.85 -1.95 -21.56
C LEU A 373 -2.50 -1.87 -23.06
N GLU A 374 -3.48 -1.90 -23.95
CA GLU A 374 -3.27 -1.80 -25.39
C GLU A 374 -2.94 -0.34 -25.80
N ASP A 375 -3.72 0.64 -25.32
CA ASP A 375 -3.46 2.07 -25.53
C ASP A 375 -2.09 2.47 -24.98
N PHE A 376 -1.69 1.90 -23.85
CA PHE A 376 -0.39 2.11 -23.23
C PHE A 376 0.77 1.74 -24.18
N VAL A 377 0.77 0.52 -24.69
CA VAL A 377 1.79 0.06 -25.64
C VAL A 377 1.79 0.89 -26.92
N GLN A 378 0.62 1.15 -27.48
CA GLN A 378 0.47 1.92 -28.71
C GLN A 378 0.98 3.35 -28.52
N ARG A 379 0.57 4.04 -27.46
CA ARG A 379 0.93 5.44 -27.20
C ARG A 379 2.41 5.62 -26.97
N VAL A 380 3.01 4.82 -26.08
CA VAL A 380 4.46 4.87 -25.81
C VAL A 380 5.26 4.67 -27.11
N ASN A 381 4.92 3.64 -27.88
CA ASN A 381 5.65 3.35 -29.12
C ASN A 381 5.45 4.41 -30.21
N THR A 382 4.23 4.95 -30.32
CA THR A 382 3.94 5.98 -31.34
C THR A 382 4.62 7.28 -30.99
N ASP A 383 4.42 7.79 -29.79
CA ASP A 383 4.82 9.14 -29.43
C ASP A 383 6.33 9.22 -29.11
N ILE A 384 6.84 8.30 -28.26
CA ILE A 384 8.24 8.34 -27.85
C ILE A 384 9.14 7.72 -28.92
N VAL A 385 8.87 6.47 -29.33
CA VAL A 385 9.81 5.73 -30.20
C VAL A 385 9.72 6.22 -31.64
N ASN A 386 8.52 6.19 -32.24
CA ASN A 386 8.34 6.42 -33.67
C ASN A 386 8.37 7.91 -34.05
N LYS A 387 8.01 8.82 -33.11
CA LYS A 387 8.04 10.27 -33.42
C LYS A 387 9.26 10.94 -32.79
N LEU A 388 9.35 11.00 -31.45
CA LEU A 388 10.34 11.82 -30.75
C LEU A 388 11.77 11.32 -30.95
N VAL A 389 12.06 10.06 -30.55
CA VAL A 389 13.42 9.51 -30.62
C VAL A 389 13.85 9.27 -32.08
N ASN A 390 12.90 8.91 -32.95
CA ASN A 390 13.16 8.75 -34.39
C ASN A 390 13.57 10.06 -35.03
N LEU A 391 13.04 11.20 -34.60
CA LEU A 391 13.48 12.52 -35.08
C LEU A 391 14.98 12.72 -34.86
N ALA A 392 15.52 12.44 -33.68
CA ALA A 392 16.94 12.51 -33.41
C ALA A 392 17.74 11.47 -34.22
N SER A 393 17.28 10.21 -34.24
CA SER A 393 17.97 9.11 -34.92
C SER A 393 18.17 9.34 -36.42
N ARG A 394 17.14 9.85 -37.08
CA ARG A 394 17.18 10.13 -38.57
C ARG A 394 18.18 11.21 -38.95
N ASN A 395 18.43 12.16 -38.05
CA ASN A 395 19.33 13.29 -38.30
C ASN A 395 20.76 13.05 -37.78
N ALA A 396 20.88 12.47 -36.58
CA ALA A 396 22.17 12.25 -35.92
C ALA A 396 23.15 11.39 -36.74
N GLY A 397 22.62 10.41 -37.50
CA GLY A 397 23.43 9.55 -38.35
C GLY A 397 24.22 10.31 -39.44
N PHE A 398 23.62 11.31 -40.06
CA PHE A 398 24.26 12.18 -41.04
C PHE A 398 25.28 13.10 -40.38
N ILE A 399 24.91 13.76 -39.28
CA ILE A 399 25.80 14.66 -38.53
C ILE A 399 27.05 13.90 -38.06
N THR A 400 26.89 12.72 -37.49
CA THR A 400 28.02 11.90 -37.00
C THR A 400 28.94 11.43 -38.15
N LYS A 401 28.37 10.92 -39.25
CA LYS A 401 29.14 10.25 -40.29
C LYS A 401 29.80 11.19 -41.29
N ARG A 402 29.17 12.35 -41.56
CA ARG A 402 29.66 13.28 -42.61
C ARG A 402 30.28 14.56 -42.05
N PHE A 403 29.90 14.95 -40.84
CA PHE A 403 30.31 16.22 -40.24
C PHE A 403 31.01 16.02 -38.89
N GLU A 404 31.54 14.82 -38.62
CA GLU A 404 32.29 14.51 -37.39
C GLU A 404 31.53 14.85 -36.10
N GLY A 405 30.20 14.82 -36.14
CA GLY A 405 29.35 15.18 -35.03
C GLY A 405 29.10 16.68 -34.83
N LYS A 406 29.60 17.55 -35.76
CA LYS A 406 29.49 19.01 -35.65
C LYS A 406 28.20 19.54 -36.29
N LEU A 407 27.42 20.30 -35.53
CA LEU A 407 26.22 21.02 -35.99
C LEU A 407 26.60 22.22 -36.87
N ALA A 408 25.66 22.67 -37.72
CA ALA A 408 25.81 23.88 -38.54
C ALA A 408 26.04 25.14 -37.71
N ASP A 409 26.61 26.15 -38.34
CA ASP A 409 26.91 27.45 -37.71
C ASP A 409 25.71 28.42 -37.67
N LYS A 410 24.61 28.04 -38.29
CA LYS A 410 23.34 28.80 -38.29
C LYS A 410 22.14 27.87 -38.37
N LEU A 411 20.97 28.38 -37.97
CA LEU A 411 19.69 27.69 -38.17
C LEU A 411 19.31 27.70 -39.65
N GLU A 412 18.75 26.59 -40.12
CA GLU A 412 18.21 26.49 -41.48
C GLU A 412 16.88 27.22 -41.62
N ASP A 413 16.06 27.18 -40.56
CA ASP A 413 14.76 27.85 -40.51
C ASP A 413 14.56 28.51 -39.12
N GLU A 414 14.95 29.80 -39.04
CA GLU A 414 14.81 30.58 -37.79
C GLU A 414 13.35 30.79 -37.39
N ALA A 415 12.43 30.86 -38.36
CA ALA A 415 11.00 31.06 -38.06
C ALA A 415 10.39 29.80 -37.45
N LEU A 416 10.73 28.63 -37.94
CA LEU A 416 10.29 27.35 -37.35
C LEU A 416 10.86 27.17 -35.93
N PHE A 417 12.14 27.48 -35.72
CA PHE A 417 12.77 27.43 -34.42
C PHE A 417 12.05 28.37 -33.40
N ALA A 418 11.80 29.60 -33.86
CA ALA A 418 11.08 30.61 -33.03
C ALA A 418 9.64 30.13 -32.67
N GLU A 419 8.94 29.48 -33.61
CA GLU A 419 7.62 28.91 -33.32
C GLU A 419 7.67 27.86 -32.22
N PHE A 420 8.66 26.95 -32.24
CA PHE A 420 8.82 25.93 -31.21
C PHE A 420 9.13 26.53 -29.84
N THR A 421 10.04 27.49 -29.80
CA THR A 421 10.48 28.10 -28.54
C THR A 421 9.45 29.04 -27.95
N ALA A 422 8.56 29.64 -28.78
CA ALA A 422 7.46 30.49 -28.33
C ALA A 422 6.40 29.76 -27.51
N GLN A 423 6.32 28.41 -27.60
CA GLN A 423 5.39 27.61 -26.83
C GLN A 423 5.80 27.40 -25.37
N ALA A 424 6.99 27.86 -24.99
CA ALA A 424 7.56 27.60 -23.65
C ALA A 424 6.65 28.06 -22.51
N GLU A 425 6.11 29.27 -22.57
CA GLU A 425 5.25 29.77 -21.48
C GLU A 425 3.84 29.15 -21.48
N GLN A 426 3.31 28.75 -22.63
CA GLN A 426 2.03 28.03 -22.68
C GLN A 426 2.19 26.61 -22.12
N ILE A 427 3.26 25.92 -22.45
CA ILE A 427 3.57 24.58 -21.89
C ILE A 427 3.86 24.70 -20.39
N ALA A 428 4.59 25.74 -19.97
CA ALA A 428 4.80 26.04 -18.54
C ALA A 428 3.49 26.25 -17.80
N ALA A 429 2.52 26.98 -18.36
CA ALA A 429 1.22 27.17 -17.75
C ALA A 429 0.44 25.86 -17.58
N TYR A 430 0.54 24.93 -18.54
CA TYR A 430 -0.07 23.59 -18.41
C TYR A 430 0.59 22.76 -17.32
N TYR A 431 1.91 22.80 -17.18
CA TYR A 431 2.61 22.12 -16.08
C TYR A 431 2.23 22.73 -14.73
N GLU A 432 2.20 24.07 -14.62
CA GLU A 432 1.82 24.77 -13.38
C GLU A 432 0.41 24.38 -12.93
N SER A 433 -0.55 24.36 -13.84
CA SER A 433 -1.94 24.00 -13.57
C SER A 433 -2.19 22.49 -13.47
N ARG A 434 -1.17 21.64 -13.65
CA ARG A 434 -1.27 20.15 -13.67
C ARG A 434 -2.11 19.61 -14.84
N GLU A 435 -2.32 20.39 -15.88
CA GLU A 435 -2.95 19.96 -17.12
C GLU A 435 -1.93 19.23 -18.04
N TYR A 436 -1.29 18.16 -17.49
CA TYR A 436 -0.20 17.48 -18.19
C TYR A 436 -0.62 16.90 -19.54
N ASN A 437 -1.87 16.42 -19.66
CA ASN A 437 -2.41 15.93 -20.92
C ASN A 437 -2.43 17.01 -22.01
N LYS A 438 -2.65 18.27 -21.64
CA LYS A 438 -2.58 19.41 -22.61
C LYS A 438 -1.13 19.70 -22.96
N ALA A 439 -0.21 19.70 -21.97
CA ALA A 439 1.21 19.86 -22.24
C ALA A 439 1.72 18.78 -23.22
N ILE A 440 1.44 17.50 -22.94
CA ILE A 440 1.85 16.38 -23.82
C ILE A 440 1.24 16.51 -25.22
N ARG A 441 -0.03 16.87 -25.34
CA ARG A 441 -0.67 17.05 -26.65
C ARG A 441 0.00 18.16 -27.46
N GLU A 442 0.34 19.28 -26.83
CA GLU A 442 1.04 20.40 -27.51
C GLU A 442 2.43 19.98 -27.95
N ILE A 443 3.19 19.34 -27.06
CA ILE A 443 4.54 18.84 -27.37
C ILE A 443 4.50 17.82 -28.52
N MET A 444 3.50 16.94 -28.54
CA MET A 444 3.37 15.95 -29.63
C MET A 444 2.93 16.60 -30.95
N ALA A 445 2.11 17.65 -30.92
CA ALA A 445 1.80 18.43 -32.12
C ALA A 445 3.06 19.09 -32.72
N LEU A 446 3.90 19.67 -31.87
CA LEU A 446 5.23 20.16 -32.31
C LEU A 446 6.12 19.03 -32.83
N THR A 447 6.09 17.86 -32.21
CA THR A 447 6.86 16.69 -32.66
C THR A 447 6.41 16.23 -34.05
N ASP A 448 5.10 16.20 -34.31
CA ASP A 448 4.56 15.90 -35.63
C ASP A 448 5.02 16.93 -36.69
N LYS A 449 5.02 18.22 -36.31
CA LYS A 449 5.51 19.29 -37.17
C LYS A 449 7.00 19.15 -37.48
N ALA A 450 7.83 18.79 -36.48
CA ALA A 450 9.25 18.53 -36.68
C ALA A 450 9.50 17.35 -37.64
N ASN A 451 8.77 16.26 -37.50
CA ASN A 451 8.88 15.10 -38.41
C ASN A 451 8.43 15.48 -39.82
N LYS A 452 7.34 16.24 -39.97
CA LYS A 452 6.88 16.72 -41.26
C LYS A 452 7.95 17.57 -41.96
N TYR A 453 8.61 18.51 -41.23
CA TYR A 453 9.73 19.29 -41.77
C TYR A 453 10.86 18.37 -42.32
N ILE A 454 11.28 17.37 -41.56
CA ILE A 454 12.31 16.43 -41.99
C ILE A 454 11.85 15.58 -43.19
N ASP A 455 10.58 15.18 -43.24
CA ASP A 455 10.01 14.44 -44.36
C ASP A 455 9.99 15.30 -45.65
N GLU A 456 9.63 16.57 -45.57
CA GLU A 456 9.62 17.52 -46.68
C GLU A 456 11.04 17.84 -47.19
N LYS A 457 11.98 18.05 -46.25
CA LYS A 457 13.40 18.32 -46.60
C LYS A 457 14.13 17.08 -47.13
N ALA A 458 13.68 15.89 -46.74
CA ALA A 458 14.21 14.60 -47.17
C ALA A 458 15.74 14.50 -47.15
N PRO A 459 16.43 14.63 -45.99
CA PRO A 459 17.88 14.65 -45.89
C PRO A 459 18.54 13.39 -46.50
N TRP A 460 17.86 12.26 -46.57
CA TRP A 460 18.33 11.03 -47.25
C TRP A 460 18.37 11.15 -48.79
N VAL A 461 17.65 12.10 -49.38
CA VAL A 461 17.73 12.44 -50.79
C VAL A 461 18.88 13.42 -50.97
N ILE A 462 18.92 14.53 -50.23
CA ILE A 462 20.02 15.52 -50.26
C ILE A 462 21.40 14.83 -50.12
N ALA A 463 21.49 13.84 -49.23
CA ALA A 463 22.72 13.08 -48.97
C ALA A 463 23.28 12.33 -50.21
N LYS A 464 22.51 12.17 -51.30
CA LYS A 464 22.90 11.52 -52.54
C LYS A 464 23.33 12.50 -53.63
N GLU A 465 23.13 13.79 -53.41
CA GLU A 465 23.45 14.85 -54.35
C GLU A 465 24.84 15.41 -54.07
N GLU A 466 25.68 15.54 -55.11
CA GLU A 466 27.03 16.14 -54.99
C GLU A 466 26.93 17.64 -54.68
N GLY A 467 27.80 18.11 -53.81
CA GLY A 467 27.89 19.54 -53.45
C GLY A 467 26.78 20.05 -52.48
N LYS A 468 25.93 19.17 -51.97
CA LYS A 468 24.82 19.49 -51.05
C LYS A 468 25.14 19.27 -49.56
N ASP A 469 26.42 19.05 -49.19
CA ASP A 469 26.79 18.74 -47.80
C ASP A 469 26.41 19.87 -46.82
N ALA A 470 26.57 21.14 -47.20
CA ALA A 470 26.18 22.26 -46.35
C ALA A 470 24.65 22.32 -46.09
N GLU A 471 23.83 22.04 -47.13
CA GLU A 471 22.39 21.95 -47.02
C GLU A 471 21.98 20.76 -46.16
N LEU A 472 22.59 19.59 -46.33
CA LEU A 472 22.39 18.40 -45.52
C LEU A 472 22.69 18.67 -44.04
N GLN A 473 23.86 19.31 -43.76
CA GLN A 473 24.26 19.65 -42.41
C GLN A 473 23.26 20.60 -41.77
N ALA A 474 22.80 21.63 -42.47
CA ALA A 474 21.83 22.61 -41.96
C ALA A 474 20.49 21.97 -41.62
N VAL A 475 19.93 21.15 -42.54
CA VAL A 475 18.67 20.44 -42.33
C VAL A 475 18.75 19.47 -41.15
N CYS A 476 19.80 18.64 -41.09
CA CYS A 476 19.98 17.69 -40.00
C CYS A 476 20.25 18.39 -38.67
N SER A 477 21.00 19.49 -38.65
CA SER A 477 21.22 20.31 -37.44
C SER A 477 19.90 20.90 -36.94
N MET A 478 19.05 21.38 -37.83
CA MET A 478 17.71 21.87 -37.48
C MET A 478 16.85 20.75 -36.84
N GLY A 479 16.86 19.55 -37.40
CA GLY A 479 16.16 18.39 -36.80
C GLY A 479 16.62 18.06 -35.36
N ILE A 480 17.96 18.17 -35.12
CA ILE A 480 18.53 17.98 -33.76
C ILE A 480 18.10 19.13 -32.81
N GLU A 481 18.06 20.38 -33.30
CA GLU A 481 17.61 21.52 -32.50
C GLU A 481 16.13 21.40 -32.10
N LEU A 482 15.26 21.00 -33.03
CA LEU A 482 13.87 20.75 -32.74
C LEU A 482 13.70 19.61 -31.69
N PHE A 483 14.46 18.53 -31.82
CA PHE A 483 14.52 17.46 -30.83
C PHE A 483 14.96 17.99 -29.47
N ARG A 484 16.00 18.83 -29.40
CA ARG A 484 16.49 19.43 -28.16
C ARG A 484 15.39 20.23 -27.44
N VAL A 485 14.67 21.08 -28.16
CA VAL A 485 13.56 21.88 -27.62
C VAL A 485 12.45 20.98 -27.07
N LEU A 486 12.04 19.97 -27.85
CA LEU A 486 11.02 19.00 -27.42
C LEU A 486 11.43 18.21 -26.16
N MET A 487 12.69 17.79 -26.10
CA MET A 487 13.22 17.10 -24.91
C MET A 487 13.29 18.02 -23.68
N SER A 488 13.59 19.32 -23.87
CA SER A 488 13.54 20.29 -22.78
C SER A 488 12.14 20.39 -22.18
N TYR A 489 11.10 20.39 -23.01
CA TYR A 489 9.71 20.36 -22.55
C TYR A 489 9.31 19.07 -21.84
N LEU A 490 9.86 17.93 -22.31
CA LEU A 490 9.54 16.60 -21.75
C LEU A 490 10.39 16.20 -20.54
N LYS A 491 11.47 16.92 -20.24
CA LYS A 491 12.40 16.57 -19.13
C LYS A 491 11.71 16.35 -17.79
N PRO A 492 10.68 17.11 -17.37
CA PRO A 492 9.95 16.82 -16.15
C PRO A 492 9.26 15.43 -16.15
N VAL A 493 8.77 14.99 -17.30
CA VAL A 493 8.04 13.73 -17.46
C VAL A 493 8.99 12.55 -17.64
N LEU A 494 10.05 12.73 -18.45
CA LEU A 494 10.98 11.69 -18.91
C LEU A 494 12.43 12.02 -18.48
N PRO A 495 12.73 12.01 -17.16
CA PRO A 495 14.03 12.46 -16.68
C PRO A 495 15.21 11.61 -17.18
N LYS A 496 15.06 10.28 -17.32
CA LYS A 496 16.14 9.42 -17.78
C LYS A 496 16.34 9.48 -19.28
N LEU A 497 15.29 9.68 -20.06
CA LEU A 497 15.42 9.96 -21.49
C LEU A 497 16.09 11.32 -21.69
N ALA A 498 15.76 12.32 -20.88
CA ALA A 498 16.42 13.62 -20.91
C ALA A 498 17.90 13.52 -20.57
N GLU A 499 18.30 12.77 -19.53
CA GLU A 499 19.72 12.53 -19.22
C GLU A 499 20.47 11.88 -20.40
N ARG A 500 19.86 10.92 -21.08
CA ARG A 500 20.44 10.29 -22.29
C ARG A 500 20.55 11.28 -23.45
N ALA A 501 19.55 12.15 -23.61
CA ALA A 501 19.58 13.21 -24.63
C ALA A 501 20.63 14.27 -24.30
N GLU A 502 20.77 14.69 -23.06
CA GLU A 502 21.84 15.61 -22.60
C GLU A 502 23.24 15.05 -22.87
N ALA A 503 23.45 13.76 -22.58
CA ALA A 503 24.68 13.06 -22.86
C ALA A 503 25.00 13.01 -24.40
N PHE A 504 23.98 12.81 -25.24
CA PHE A 504 24.09 12.86 -26.68
C PHE A 504 24.37 14.28 -27.18
N LEU A 505 23.60 15.25 -26.68
CA LEU A 505 23.68 16.66 -27.11
C LEU A 505 24.86 17.40 -26.50
N GLN A 506 25.57 16.85 -25.49
CA GLN A 506 26.63 17.50 -24.71
C GLN A 506 26.19 18.87 -24.15
N THR A 507 24.95 18.96 -23.68
CA THR A 507 24.39 20.17 -23.07
C THR A 507 23.32 19.81 -22.06
N GLU A 508 23.19 20.62 -21.04
CA GLU A 508 22.09 20.49 -20.09
C GLU A 508 20.81 21.08 -20.70
N LEU A 509 19.70 20.38 -20.54
CA LEU A 509 18.37 20.83 -20.93
C LEU A 509 17.74 21.61 -19.78
N THR A 510 17.64 22.93 -19.93
CA THR A 510 17.05 23.83 -18.93
C THR A 510 15.94 24.65 -19.58
N TRP A 511 15.00 25.16 -18.77
CA TRP A 511 13.94 26.02 -19.29
C TRP A 511 14.48 27.34 -19.85
N ASN A 512 15.57 27.83 -19.25
CA ASN A 512 16.17 29.14 -19.61
C ASN A 512 16.95 29.09 -20.92
N ASN A 513 17.42 27.94 -21.37
CA ASN A 513 18.21 27.81 -22.61
C ASN A 513 17.41 27.28 -23.81
N ILE A 514 16.10 27.07 -23.68
CA ILE A 514 15.23 26.56 -24.76
C ILE A 514 15.38 27.38 -26.03
N ALA A 515 15.38 28.70 -25.93
CA ALA A 515 15.50 29.63 -27.07
C ALA A 515 16.97 29.86 -27.55
N GLN A 516 17.95 29.18 -26.97
CA GLN A 516 19.36 29.33 -27.33
C GLN A 516 19.80 28.15 -28.23
N PRO A 517 19.99 28.30 -29.54
CA PRO A 517 20.36 27.19 -30.40
C PRO A 517 21.81 26.75 -30.19
N LEU A 518 22.11 25.49 -30.45
CA LEU A 518 23.42 24.87 -30.40
C LEU A 518 24.14 25.03 -31.76
N LEU A 519 24.67 26.22 -32.02
CA LEU A 519 25.39 26.50 -33.30
C LEU A 519 26.85 26.07 -33.23
N SER A 520 27.35 25.46 -34.32
CA SER A 520 28.72 24.93 -34.41
C SER A 520 29.09 23.97 -33.27
N HIS A 521 28.09 23.38 -32.61
CA HIS A 521 28.20 22.57 -31.41
C HIS A 521 28.58 21.11 -31.74
N GLN A 522 29.34 20.48 -30.85
CA GLN A 522 29.81 19.10 -30.99
C GLN A 522 28.87 18.12 -30.28
N LEU A 523 28.37 17.13 -31.01
CA LEU A 523 27.57 16.02 -30.48
C LEU A 523 28.46 14.79 -30.21
N THR A 524 28.01 13.93 -29.28
CA THR A 524 28.58 12.57 -29.19
C THR A 524 27.94 11.63 -30.22
N PRO A 525 28.59 10.48 -30.51
CA PRO A 525 27.96 9.46 -31.35
C PRO A 525 26.60 9.02 -30.84
N PHE A 526 25.62 9.03 -31.72
CA PHE A 526 24.23 8.67 -31.35
C PHE A 526 24.13 7.20 -30.91
N LYS A 527 23.52 6.98 -29.77
CA LYS A 527 23.07 5.66 -29.27
C LYS A 527 21.57 5.67 -29.16
N ALA A 528 20.95 4.50 -29.28
CA ALA A 528 19.49 4.39 -29.07
C ALA A 528 19.08 4.96 -27.73
N LEU A 529 18.23 5.99 -27.74
CA LEU A 529 17.83 6.72 -26.54
C LEU A 529 16.70 6.02 -25.78
N PHE A 530 15.87 5.25 -26.50
CA PHE A 530 14.71 4.55 -25.91
C PHE A 530 14.42 3.26 -26.68
N SER A 531 13.88 2.26 -25.98
CA SER A 531 13.53 0.97 -26.56
C SER A 531 12.01 0.84 -26.74
N ARG A 532 11.60 0.11 -27.78
CA ARG A 532 10.20 -0.19 -28.05
C ARG A 532 9.62 -1.04 -26.93
N LEU A 533 8.41 -0.70 -26.47
CA LEU A 533 7.64 -1.50 -25.54
C LEU A 533 6.94 -2.63 -26.30
N GLU A 534 7.18 -3.87 -25.90
CA GLU A 534 6.62 -5.05 -26.55
C GLU A 534 5.48 -5.65 -25.71
N LYS A 535 4.46 -6.20 -26.37
CA LYS A 535 3.33 -6.85 -25.70
C LYS A 535 3.79 -7.94 -24.73
N LYS A 536 4.83 -8.70 -25.05
CA LYS A 536 5.37 -9.75 -24.17
C LYS A 536 5.78 -9.25 -22.79
N GLN A 537 6.19 -7.97 -22.68
CA GLN A 537 6.54 -7.37 -21.39
C GLN A 537 5.30 -7.11 -20.54
N ILE A 538 4.20 -6.69 -21.17
CA ILE A 538 2.90 -6.54 -20.51
C ILE A 538 2.39 -7.90 -20.02
N ASP A 539 2.44 -8.91 -20.91
CA ASP A 539 1.99 -10.26 -20.57
C ASP A 539 2.80 -10.83 -19.39
N ALA A 540 4.12 -10.57 -19.35
CA ALA A 540 5.00 -10.98 -18.24
C ALA A 540 4.60 -10.30 -16.92
N VAL A 541 4.29 -9.00 -16.92
CA VAL A 541 3.81 -8.28 -15.71
C VAL A 541 2.51 -8.90 -15.20
N VAL A 542 1.54 -9.19 -16.08
CA VAL A 542 0.25 -9.75 -15.71
C VAL A 542 0.42 -11.16 -15.12
N GLU A 543 1.24 -12.00 -15.75
CA GLU A 543 1.48 -13.38 -15.28
C GLU A 543 2.27 -13.42 -13.97
N GLU A 544 3.29 -12.58 -13.80
CA GLU A 544 4.00 -12.47 -12.52
C GLU A 544 3.06 -11.99 -11.41
N THR A 545 2.21 -11.00 -11.69
CA THR A 545 1.21 -10.53 -10.74
C THR A 545 0.26 -11.67 -10.30
N LYS A 546 -0.25 -12.46 -11.24
CA LYS A 546 -1.11 -13.62 -10.93
C LYS A 546 -0.38 -14.66 -10.07
N ALA A 547 0.89 -14.96 -10.41
CA ALA A 547 1.70 -15.94 -9.68
C ALA A 547 1.92 -15.52 -8.22
N LEU A 548 2.31 -14.26 -7.97
CA LEU A 548 2.50 -13.70 -6.63
C LEU A 548 1.25 -13.84 -5.75
N PHE A 549 0.06 -13.54 -6.31
CA PHE A 549 -1.18 -13.66 -5.55
C PHE A 549 -1.67 -15.11 -5.39
N ALA A 550 -1.37 -16.00 -6.34
CA ALA A 550 -1.65 -17.43 -6.18
C ALA A 550 -0.80 -18.05 -5.06
N GLU A 551 0.47 -17.67 -4.94
CA GLU A 551 1.35 -18.09 -3.84
C GLU A 551 0.88 -17.54 -2.48
N ALA A 552 0.50 -16.28 -2.41
CA ALA A 552 -0.04 -15.66 -1.20
C ALA A 552 -1.35 -16.35 -0.74
N ASN A 553 -2.24 -16.71 -1.65
CA ASN A 553 -3.45 -17.46 -1.34
C ASN A 553 -3.16 -18.87 -0.83
N LYS A 554 -2.22 -19.60 -1.45
CA LYS A 554 -1.78 -20.93 -0.96
C LYS A 554 -1.16 -20.87 0.44
N ALA A 555 -0.41 -19.81 0.74
CA ALA A 555 0.13 -19.59 2.08
C ALA A 555 -0.98 -19.31 3.10
N THR A 556 -2.00 -18.53 2.71
CA THR A 556 -3.17 -18.22 3.54
C THR A 556 -4.04 -19.47 3.76
N GLU A 557 -4.26 -20.29 2.73
CA GLU A 557 -4.98 -21.57 2.83
C GLU A 557 -4.26 -22.57 3.73
N LYS A 558 -2.92 -22.67 3.66
CA LYS A 558 -2.14 -23.49 4.59
C LYS A 558 -2.25 -23.03 6.04
N THR A 559 -2.28 -21.73 6.26
CA THR A 559 -2.46 -21.12 7.60
C THR A 559 -3.90 -21.31 8.08
N ALA A 560 -4.91 -21.13 7.21
CA ALA A 560 -6.30 -21.39 7.51
C ALA A 560 -6.57 -22.87 7.75
N ALA A 561 -5.98 -23.79 6.98
CA ALA A 561 -6.08 -25.24 7.22
C ALA A 561 -5.48 -25.64 8.57
N LYS A 562 -4.40 -24.97 9.01
CA LYS A 562 -3.82 -25.16 10.34
C LYS A 562 -4.71 -24.57 11.45
N ALA A 563 -5.40 -23.45 11.19
CA ALA A 563 -6.39 -22.86 12.11
C ALA A 563 -7.71 -23.66 12.13
N THR A 564 -8.14 -24.21 10.99
CA THR A 564 -9.36 -25.04 10.89
C THR A 564 -9.14 -26.39 11.56
N ALA A 565 -7.90 -26.90 11.63
CA ALA A 565 -7.57 -28.09 12.40
C ALA A 565 -7.78 -27.86 13.92
N LEU A 566 -7.75 -26.62 14.40
CA LEU A 566 -8.09 -26.24 15.79
C LEU A 566 -9.58 -25.95 15.98
N SER A 567 -10.38 -25.79 14.92
CA SER A 567 -11.82 -25.47 15.02
C SER A 567 -12.76 -26.67 15.07
N ASN A 568 -12.22 -27.90 14.99
CA ASN A 568 -13.00 -29.15 15.14
C ASN A 568 -13.04 -29.66 16.58
N VAL A 569 -12.94 -28.78 17.57
CA VAL A 569 -13.16 -29.12 18.98
C VAL A 569 -14.67 -29.15 19.22
N GLU A 570 -15.18 -30.32 19.67
CA GLU A 570 -16.56 -30.42 20.10
C GLU A 570 -16.85 -29.45 21.25
N PRO A 571 -18.07 -28.88 21.34
CA PRO A 571 -18.44 -27.99 22.43
C PRO A 571 -18.23 -28.70 23.78
N ILE A 572 -17.78 -27.96 24.78
CA ILE A 572 -17.68 -28.47 26.15
C ILE A 572 -19.09 -28.89 26.58
N ALA A 573 -19.22 -30.14 27.06
CA ALA A 573 -20.47 -30.69 27.60
C ALA A 573 -20.95 -29.92 28.87
N ASP A 574 -22.18 -30.16 29.24
CA ASP A 574 -22.77 -29.54 30.41
C ASP A 574 -21.90 -29.69 31.67
N THR A 575 -21.90 -28.67 32.52
CA THR A 575 -21.12 -28.64 33.75
C THR A 575 -21.55 -29.78 34.69
N ILE A 576 -20.59 -30.56 35.17
CA ILE A 576 -20.76 -31.61 36.18
C ILE A 576 -20.09 -31.19 37.47
N THR A 577 -20.55 -31.79 38.61
CA THR A 577 -19.93 -31.58 39.90
C THR A 577 -18.64 -32.41 40.03
N ILE A 578 -17.79 -32.05 40.98
CA ILE A 578 -16.62 -32.86 41.35
C ILE A 578 -16.99 -34.27 41.78
N ASP A 579 -18.15 -34.43 42.45
CA ASP A 579 -18.69 -35.72 42.90
C ASP A 579 -19.16 -36.58 41.72
N ASP A 580 -19.68 -36.00 40.66
CA ASP A 580 -20.02 -36.74 39.44
C ASP A 580 -18.76 -37.24 38.75
N PHE A 581 -17.73 -36.40 38.64
CA PHE A 581 -16.45 -36.82 38.10
C PHE A 581 -15.74 -37.85 39.00
N ALA A 582 -15.94 -37.79 40.31
CA ALA A 582 -15.36 -38.75 41.28
C ALA A 582 -15.88 -40.19 41.12
N LYS A 583 -17.02 -40.39 40.48
CA LYS A 583 -17.61 -41.69 40.20
C LYS A 583 -16.86 -42.47 39.10
N ILE A 584 -15.99 -41.79 38.31
CA ILE A 584 -15.24 -42.38 37.22
C ILE A 584 -13.86 -42.85 37.74
N ASP A 585 -13.56 -44.15 37.63
CA ASP A 585 -12.24 -44.71 37.97
C ASP A 585 -11.42 -44.90 36.69
N MET A 586 -10.44 -44.00 36.53
CA MET A 586 -9.49 -44.05 35.40
C MET A 586 -8.17 -44.63 35.88
N ARG A 587 -7.65 -45.55 35.11
CA ARG A 587 -6.38 -46.28 35.40
C ARG A 587 -5.42 -46.20 34.25
N VAL A 588 -4.11 -46.19 34.55
CA VAL A 588 -3.07 -46.47 33.61
C VAL A 588 -3.00 -47.99 33.38
N ALA A 589 -3.15 -48.43 32.14
CA ALA A 589 -3.07 -49.84 31.78
C ALA A 589 -1.94 -50.06 30.75
N LYS A 590 -1.18 -51.12 30.89
CA LYS A 590 -0.17 -51.54 29.91
C LYS A 590 -0.82 -52.46 28.89
N VAL A 591 -0.63 -52.19 27.61
CA VAL A 591 -1.08 -53.07 26.54
C VAL A 591 -0.18 -54.30 26.50
N LEU A 592 -0.70 -55.47 26.87
CA LEU A 592 0.00 -56.76 26.78
C LEU A 592 -0.11 -57.34 25.38
N LYS A 593 -1.28 -57.23 24.74
CA LYS A 593 -1.54 -57.71 23.40
C LYS A 593 -2.57 -56.81 22.70
N CYS A 594 -2.36 -56.58 21.40
CA CYS A 594 -3.33 -55.87 20.58
C CYS A 594 -3.49 -56.56 19.22
N GLU A 595 -4.71 -56.92 18.88
CA GLU A 595 -5.03 -57.68 17.66
C GLU A 595 -6.20 -57.07 16.90
N ALA A 596 -6.15 -57.16 15.58
CA ALA A 596 -7.32 -56.85 14.76
C ALA A 596 -8.41 -57.94 14.93
N VAL A 597 -9.67 -57.50 15.11
CA VAL A 597 -10.79 -58.44 15.12
C VAL A 597 -11.12 -58.83 13.68
N PRO A 598 -10.95 -60.14 13.30
CA PRO A 598 -11.05 -60.56 11.89
C PRO A 598 -12.38 -60.22 11.21
N GLU A 599 -13.47 -60.30 11.96
CA GLU A 599 -14.82 -60.06 11.46
C GLU A 599 -15.26 -58.59 11.62
N SER A 600 -14.36 -57.65 11.97
CA SER A 600 -14.66 -56.26 12.16
C SER A 600 -13.68 -55.35 11.40
N ASN A 601 -14.26 -54.41 10.64
CA ASN A 601 -13.46 -53.38 9.96
C ASN A 601 -13.09 -52.19 10.86
N LYS A 602 -13.61 -52.15 12.11
CA LYS A 602 -13.46 -50.99 13.02
C LYS A 602 -12.75 -51.34 14.33
N LEU A 603 -12.77 -52.61 14.77
CA LEU A 603 -12.38 -52.94 16.14
C LEU A 603 -10.96 -53.55 16.21
N LEU A 604 -10.24 -53.09 17.22
CA LEU A 604 -9.09 -53.75 17.79
C LEU A 604 -9.45 -54.41 19.13
N ARG A 605 -8.90 -55.59 19.44
CA ARG A 605 -8.99 -56.26 20.73
C ARG A 605 -7.72 -56.04 21.49
N PHE A 606 -7.84 -55.53 22.70
CA PHE A 606 -6.76 -55.28 23.63
C PHE A 606 -6.83 -56.23 24.82
N GLU A 607 -5.68 -56.76 25.23
CA GLU A 607 -5.46 -57.32 26.55
C GLU A 607 -4.61 -56.34 27.34
N LEU A 608 -5.20 -55.81 28.44
CA LEU A 608 -4.65 -54.74 29.25
C LEU A 608 -4.28 -55.22 30.62
N ASP A 609 -3.03 -54.99 31.07
CA ASP A 609 -2.56 -55.18 32.43
C ASP A 609 -2.93 -53.96 33.29
N LEU A 610 -3.68 -54.18 34.39
CA LEU A 610 -4.04 -53.19 35.38
C LEU A 610 -3.24 -53.35 36.68
N GLY A 611 -2.16 -54.10 36.67
CA GLY A 611 -1.24 -54.29 37.79
C GLY A 611 -1.55 -55.51 38.65
N ASP A 612 -2.79 -55.72 39.02
CA ASP A 612 -3.28 -56.86 39.82
C ASP A 612 -4.09 -57.88 39.01
N HIS A 613 -4.58 -57.49 37.83
CA HIS A 613 -5.35 -58.34 36.93
C HIS A 613 -5.29 -57.82 35.48
N THR A 614 -5.70 -58.65 34.53
CA THR A 614 -5.82 -58.28 33.11
C THR A 614 -7.30 -58.10 32.75
N ARG A 615 -7.54 -57.25 31.72
CA ARG A 615 -8.88 -57.06 31.14
C ARG A 615 -8.84 -57.06 29.63
N GLN A 616 -9.91 -57.57 29.05
CA GLN A 616 -10.14 -57.46 27.60
C GLN A 616 -10.97 -56.23 27.29
N VAL A 617 -10.48 -55.41 26.36
CA VAL A 617 -11.21 -54.20 25.90
C VAL A 617 -11.24 -54.17 24.38
N PHE A 618 -12.40 -53.83 23.80
CA PHE A 618 -12.54 -53.58 22.36
C PHE A 618 -12.62 -52.09 22.12
N SER A 619 -11.81 -51.60 21.16
CA SER A 619 -11.79 -50.17 20.77
C SER A 619 -11.93 -50.01 19.27
N GLY A 620 -12.72 -49.00 18.85
CA GLY A 620 -13.05 -48.68 17.45
C GLY A 620 -11.97 -47.90 16.69
N ILE A 621 -10.72 -48.14 16.96
CA ILE A 621 -9.58 -47.31 16.47
C ILE A 621 -8.76 -47.97 15.37
N LYS A 622 -9.24 -49.07 14.74
CA LYS A 622 -8.51 -49.80 13.71
C LYS A 622 -8.10 -48.95 12.51
N ALA A 623 -8.91 -47.92 12.17
CA ALA A 623 -8.61 -47.03 11.06
C ALA A 623 -7.39 -46.11 11.34
N ALA A 624 -7.16 -45.73 12.60
CA ALA A 624 -6.03 -44.93 13.03
C ALA A 624 -4.77 -45.76 13.33
N TYR A 625 -4.94 -47.05 13.71
CA TYR A 625 -3.86 -47.97 14.09
C TYR A 625 -3.94 -49.25 13.26
N ASN A 626 -3.42 -49.18 12.03
CA ASN A 626 -3.44 -50.30 11.06
C ASN A 626 -2.42 -51.39 11.35
N LYS A 627 -1.51 -51.18 12.29
CA LYS A 627 -0.53 -52.15 12.82
C LYS A 627 -0.72 -52.28 14.32
N PRO A 628 -1.69 -53.06 14.76
CA PRO A 628 -2.04 -53.18 16.19
C PRO A 628 -0.88 -53.70 17.07
N GLU A 629 0.06 -54.47 16.54
CA GLU A 629 1.24 -54.96 17.21
C GLU A 629 2.18 -53.86 17.70
N GLU A 630 2.19 -52.69 17.05
CA GLU A 630 2.99 -51.55 17.47
C GLU A 630 2.43 -50.85 18.74
N LEU A 631 1.26 -51.23 19.19
CA LEU A 631 0.64 -50.74 20.43
C LEU A 631 1.03 -51.58 21.65
N GLU A 632 1.58 -52.76 21.47
CA GLU A 632 2.00 -53.64 22.58
C GLU A 632 3.14 -52.99 23.37
N GLY A 633 3.07 -53.11 24.68
CA GLY A 633 4.01 -52.47 25.61
C GLY A 633 3.73 -50.99 25.93
N ARG A 634 2.82 -50.33 25.21
CA ARG A 634 2.44 -48.94 25.49
C ARG A 634 1.53 -48.85 26.72
N PHE A 635 1.61 -47.71 27.39
CA PHE A 635 0.66 -47.35 28.45
C PHE A 635 -0.50 -46.51 27.87
N VAL A 636 -1.73 -46.87 28.23
CA VAL A 636 -2.96 -46.19 27.83
C VAL A 636 -3.80 -45.85 29.05
N ILE A 637 -4.69 -44.88 28.91
CA ILE A 637 -5.65 -44.53 29.96
C ILE A 637 -6.96 -45.27 29.69
N VAL A 638 -7.47 -45.97 30.69
CA VAL A 638 -8.69 -46.76 30.62
C VAL A 638 -9.68 -46.35 31.72
N VAL A 639 -10.98 -46.18 31.37
CA VAL A 639 -12.07 -46.09 32.35
C VAL A 639 -12.36 -47.54 32.82
N ALA A 640 -11.99 -47.80 34.07
CA ALA A 640 -11.93 -49.19 34.60
C ALA A 640 -13.23 -49.64 35.27
N ASN A 641 -14.09 -48.71 35.70
CA ASN A 641 -15.34 -49.04 36.45
C ASN A 641 -16.60 -49.00 35.57
N LEU A 642 -16.46 -49.12 34.24
CA LEU A 642 -17.60 -49.31 33.36
C LEU A 642 -18.13 -50.75 33.47
N ALA A 643 -19.46 -50.88 33.44
CA ALA A 643 -20.08 -52.22 33.40
C ALA A 643 -19.62 -53.00 32.16
N PRO A 644 -19.26 -54.31 32.30
CA PRO A 644 -18.83 -55.13 31.20
C PRO A 644 -19.90 -55.20 30.09
N ARG A 645 -19.50 -54.94 28.84
CA ARG A 645 -20.39 -54.94 27.69
C ARG A 645 -20.17 -56.21 26.85
N LYS A 646 -21.23 -57.00 26.73
CA LYS A 646 -21.22 -58.18 25.87
C LYS A 646 -21.32 -57.75 24.40
N MET A 647 -20.37 -58.15 23.59
CA MET A 647 -20.33 -57.84 22.16
C MET A 647 -20.28 -59.14 21.34
N LYS A 648 -20.48 -59.09 20.02
CA LYS A 648 -20.42 -60.27 19.11
C LYS A 648 -19.09 -61.05 19.23
N PHE A 649 -18.02 -60.33 19.55
CA PHE A 649 -16.62 -60.86 19.55
C PHE A 649 -16.04 -61.14 20.93
N GLY A 650 -16.79 -60.95 21.98
CA GLY A 650 -16.36 -61.12 23.37
C GLY A 650 -16.95 -60.10 24.34
N VAL A 651 -16.38 -59.97 25.53
CA VAL A 651 -16.80 -59.01 26.54
C VAL A 651 -15.78 -57.88 26.62
N SER A 652 -16.23 -56.63 26.53
CA SER A 652 -15.36 -55.46 26.78
C SER A 652 -15.51 -55.03 28.22
N GLU A 653 -14.42 -54.96 28.98
CA GLU A 653 -14.40 -54.74 30.44
C GLU A 653 -13.82 -53.35 30.79
N GLY A 654 -14.09 -52.35 29.95
CA GLY A 654 -13.63 -50.97 30.12
C GLY A 654 -13.67 -50.21 28.81
N MET A 655 -13.15 -48.99 28.82
CA MET A 655 -13.04 -48.12 27.67
C MET A 655 -11.68 -47.44 27.65
N ILE A 656 -10.91 -47.62 26.57
CA ILE A 656 -9.65 -46.92 26.34
C ILE A 656 -10.00 -45.50 25.86
N LEU A 657 -9.34 -44.49 26.43
CA LEU A 657 -9.54 -43.08 26.06
C LEU A 657 -8.68 -42.69 24.88
N SER A 658 -9.29 -41.95 23.96
CA SER A 658 -8.63 -41.36 22.81
C SER A 658 -9.17 -39.94 22.55
N ALA A 659 -8.37 -39.12 21.91
CA ALA A 659 -8.75 -37.80 21.43
C ALA A 659 -8.78 -37.81 19.89
N GLY A 660 -9.64 -36.95 19.27
CA GLY A 660 -9.75 -36.80 17.83
C GLY A 660 -11.18 -36.87 17.32
N THR A 661 -11.37 -36.57 16.02
CA THR A 661 -12.69 -36.45 15.39
C THR A 661 -13.27 -37.77 14.89
N GLY A 662 -12.53 -38.87 14.96
CA GLY A 662 -12.94 -40.20 14.51
C GLY A 662 -12.20 -40.70 13.27
N GLY A 663 -12.46 -41.96 12.85
CA GLY A 663 -11.84 -42.52 11.66
C GLY A 663 -10.32 -42.72 11.80
N SER A 664 -9.55 -42.12 10.91
CA SER A 664 -8.08 -42.10 10.97
C SER A 664 -7.51 -41.03 11.88
N ASP A 665 -8.35 -40.09 12.34
CA ASP A 665 -7.96 -38.97 13.21
C ASP A 665 -8.33 -39.31 14.66
N LEU A 666 -7.65 -40.29 15.24
CA LEU A 666 -7.77 -40.75 16.64
C LEU A 666 -6.39 -40.98 17.25
N PHE A 667 -6.19 -40.42 18.44
CA PHE A 667 -4.95 -40.47 19.19
C PHE A 667 -5.20 -41.05 20.57
N LEU A 668 -4.54 -42.19 20.89
CA LEU A 668 -4.61 -42.81 22.22
C LEU A 668 -4.00 -41.89 23.28
N LEU A 669 -4.74 -41.68 24.38
CA LEU A 669 -4.19 -41.01 25.55
C LEU A 669 -3.21 -41.92 26.25
N SER A 670 -1.99 -41.45 26.51
CA SER A 670 -0.94 -42.17 27.19
C SER A 670 -0.38 -41.38 28.37
N ALA A 671 0.24 -42.07 29.32
CA ALA A 671 0.91 -41.43 30.44
C ALA A 671 2.42 -41.28 30.17
N ASP A 672 3.05 -40.33 30.88
CA ASP A 672 4.49 -40.08 30.83
C ASP A 672 5.33 -41.26 31.32
N SER A 673 6.65 -41.19 31.09
CA SER A 673 7.61 -42.18 31.60
C SER A 673 7.64 -42.24 33.13
N GLY A 674 7.79 -43.43 33.67
CA GLY A 674 7.84 -43.70 35.13
C GLY A 674 6.51 -44.17 35.73
N VAL A 675 5.44 -44.31 34.92
CA VAL A 675 4.18 -44.93 35.39
C VAL A 675 4.27 -46.44 35.41
N THR A 676 3.42 -47.06 36.25
CA THR A 676 3.24 -48.51 36.27
C THR A 676 1.75 -48.86 36.03
N ALA A 677 1.51 -50.07 35.52
CA ALA A 677 0.17 -50.58 35.32
C ALA A 677 -0.63 -50.55 36.64
N GLY A 678 -1.92 -50.23 36.59
CA GLY A 678 -2.82 -50.12 37.72
C GLY A 678 -2.80 -48.79 38.42
N MET A 679 -1.87 -47.87 38.18
CA MET A 679 -1.87 -46.54 38.76
C MET A 679 -3.16 -45.80 38.45
N GLN A 680 -3.79 -45.26 39.52
CA GLN A 680 -5.00 -44.44 39.36
C GLN A 680 -4.66 -43.04 38.86
N VAL A 681 -5.38 -42.57 37.87
CA VAL A 681 -5.34 -41.16 37.42
C VAL A 681 -6.02 -40.35 38.53
N LYS A 682 -5.22 -39.66 39.35
CA LYS A 682 -5.69 -38.92 40.51
C LYS A 682 -6.07 -37.47 40.12
N LYS A 683 -7.03 -36.97 40.85
CA LYS A 683 -7.42 -35.55 40.85
C LYS A 683 -6.66 -34.87 41.96
N PHE A 684 -5.91 -33.84 41.63
CA PHE A 684 -5.30 -32.97 42.63
C PHE A 684 -6.24 -31.76 42.79
N ASN A 685 -6.84 -31.58 43.96
CA ASN A 685 -7.45 -30.30 44.34
C ASN A 685 -6.31 -29.33 44.57
N ILE A 686 -6.31 -28.23 43.83
CA ILE A 686 -5.50 -27.04 44.10
C ILE A 686 -6.12 -26.27 45.23
#